data_adf3b3b57412cd9e3d4c9a10fc2a5f5f
#
_entry.id   adf3b3b57412cd9e3d4c9a10fc2a5f5f
#
_cell.length_a   1.000
_cell.length_b   1.000
_cell.length_c   1.000
_cell.angle_alpha   90.00
_cell.angle_beta   90.00
_cell.angle_gamma   90.00
#
_symmetry.space_group_name_H-M   'P 1'
#
loop_
_entity.id
_entity.type
_entity.pdbx_description
1 polymer ?
#
loop_
_entity_poly.entity_id
_entity_poly.type
_entity_poly.pdbx_seq_one_letter_code
_entity_poly.pdbx_strand_id
1 'polypeptide(L)'
;MKRKREVLSDAIVQISDGRISPIQCTSRLSWSELGERQQGYFVRKAREVIETTLNCLAPGCEADLWFATVQSLPVDQSKHSDVMESLAEAYNQAENRETRLQILSLFVNKFSKSQLQEIIPGLSKRQIDDARTHADLRGPGKHINPPEIHRMRLETTKTDHFLEFISTSSLLQDVSYGTKTIKLDSGEKLLVPAAIRTLIPSRIIKQYQSYCDSVDFKPYSERTLFRILEACSASKQISLQGLDYIATEGNEAFEKIKHIVSLLGDNGVEITWADKTTKDLKASKRYLKTDYKTHISSEERCKDHCTTFSLSDPSNAEFSGSCNHNHDLSCHECSRLTNVIEEITAKLNDEGIHLTDELRTRLLHEQNQATKCIHAWKSHLLRTIVQDNAKQDILANLDRGSMLMIMDWAMKFQPMKFREQMVDFFGKRGRSWHVTCVIKGGDYSGDQRVEVETFVHLFDACIQDWFSIASIVEHTLKVVKMEDPQITNVYLRSDNAGCYHNTELLLSLQALSARHGIVVVRYDFSDPQSGKDVCDRRIASMKTHIRRWVNEGHDVTTAEEMKVALESHGGVRGCRFAVVEINKTKMNAEVCKIPGISFLNNFHFYEDGVRSWKAYQIGKGHFYSYASVVTRAQEDTGLKVLVPFSSQPGCLGEIAVHSSAKSHKADGLFSCVEQGCVKMFSTFDNLQQHLDAERHVFMEEQDTAYDVIKKKWASILSSVSLQKQGSVPPVKKTLRRYRCIW
;
A
#
# COMPACT_ATOMS: atom_id res chain seq x y z
N MET A 1 48.54 45.36 29.05
CA MET A 1 47.60 44.20 28.99
C MET A 1 48.31 42.86 29.06
N LYS A 2 49.41 42.61 28.34
CA LYS A 2 50.10 41.31 28.34
C LYS A 2 50.50 40.86 29.75
N ARG A 3 51.10 41.71 30.54
CA ARG A 3 51.54 41.42 31.96
C ARG A 3 50.32 41.13 32.88
N LYS A 4 49.16 41.83 32.73
CA LYS A 4 48.00 41.62 33.54
C LYS A 4 47.36 40.27 33.18
N ARG A 5 47.35 39.86 31.90
CA ARG A 5 46.88 38.55 31.43
C ARG A 5 47.77 37.44 32.00
N GLU A 6 49.06 37.57 31.94
CA GLU A 6 50.01 36.58 32.47
C GLU A 6 49.80 36.38 33.96
N VAL A 7 49.68 37.42 34.75
CA VAL A 7 49.39 37.33 36.19
C VAL A 7 48.04 36.69 36.46
N LEU A 8 46.98 37.04 35.72
CA LEU A 8 45.69 36.42 35.86
C LEU A 8 45.71 34.94 35.42
N SER A 9 46.39 34.62 34.33
CA SER A 9 46.56 33.27 33.82
C SER A 9 47.29 32.38 34.82
N ASP A 10 48.36 32.85 35.38
CA ASP A 10 49.14 32.09 36.38
C ASP A 10 48.34 31.87 37.67
N ALA A 11 47.62 32.90 38.14
CA ALA A 11 46.74 32.79 39.30
C ALA A 11 45.66 31.75 39.11
N ILE A 12 45.00 31.72 37.94
CA ILE A 12 43.92 30.78 37.62
C ILE A 12 44.46 29.34 37.49
N VAL A 13 45.62 29.15 36.87
CA VAL A 13 46.29 27.86 36.79
C VAL A 13 46.62 27.34 38.20
N GLN A 14 47.14 28.20 39.08
CA GLN A 14 47.42 27.86 40.46
C GLN A 14 46.17 27.51 41.27
N ILE A 15 45.11 28.34 41.20
CA ILE A 15 43.86 28.11 41.95
C ILE A 15 43.11 26.86 41.42
N SER A 16 43.27 26.50 40.15
CA SER A 16 42.65 25.30 39.55
C SER A 16 43.52 24.06 39.65
N ASP A 17 44.63 24.07 40.34
CA ASP A 17 45.60 22.96 40.40
C ASP A 17 46.02 22.46 39.00
N GLY A 18 46.17 23.36 38.05
CA GLY A 18 46.56 23.05 36.67
C GLY A 18 45.44 22.48 35.80
N ARG A 19 44.18 22.38 36.27
CA ARG A 19 43.06 21.85 35.50
C ARG A 19 42.62 22.78 34.37
N ILE A 20 42.86 24.08 34.51
CA ILE A 20 42.49 25.07 33.49
C ILE A 20 43.76 25.51 32.74
N SER A 21 43.68 25.42 31.41
CA SER A 21 44.79 25.83 30.55
C SER A 21 44.99 27.38 30.59
N PRO A 22 46.23 27.90 30.44
CA PRO A 22 46.50 29.32 30.43
C PRO A 22 45.70 30.10 29.40
N ILE A 23 45.43 31.40 29.68
CA ILE A 23 44.75 32.30 28.74
C ILE A 23 45.73 32.65 27.62
N GLN A 24 45.50 32.13 26.45
CA GLN A 24 46.45 32.23 25.31
C GLN A 24 46.36 33.55 24.56
N CYS A 25 45.19 34.20 24.49
CA CYS A 25 45.01 35.44 23.76
C CYS A 25 44.07 36.42 24.47
N THR A 26 44.20 37.71 24.12
CA THR A 26 43.27 38.79 24.46
C THR A 26 42.87 39.49 23.17
N SER A 27 41.64 39.94 23.02
CA SER A 27 41.21 40.74 21.88
C SER A 27 41.23 42.22 22.21
N ARG A 28 41.60 43.06 21.22
CA ARG A 28 41.38 44.51 21.22
C ARG A 28 40.19 44.92 20.35
N LEU A 29 39.64 43.95 19.60
CA LEU A 29 38.46 44.14 18.75
C LEU A 29 37.20 44.19 19.60
N SER A 30 36.18 44.91 19.14
CA SER A 30 34.87 44.89 19.74
C SER A 30 34.25 43.49 19.63
N TRP A 31 33.28 43.17 20.49
CA TRP A 31 32.65 41.84 20.48
C TRP A 31 32.03 41.49 19.13
N SER A 32 31.40 42.44 18.43
CA SER A 32 30.80 42.31 17.11
C SER A 32 31.77 42.06 15.96
N GLU A 33 33.04 42.44 16.14
CA GLU A 33 34.11 42.27 15.15
C GLU A 33 34.84 40.93 15.28
N LEU A 34 34.56 40.18 16.35
CA LEU A 34 35.16 38.86 16.58
C LEU A 34 34.42 37.78 15.78
N GLY A 35 35.17 36.95 15.08
CA GLY A 35 34.62 35.79 14.44
C GLY A 35 34.06 34.74 15.44
N GLU A 36 33.07 33.95 15.05
CA GLU A 36 32.36 32.99 15.91
C GLU A 36 33.29 32.06 16.73
N ARG A 37 34.40 31.60 16.13
CA ARG A 37 35.38 30.74 16.83
C ARG A 37 36.09 31.49 17.96
N GLN A 38 36.39 32.77 17.76
CA GLN A 38 37.03 33.61 18.77
C GLN A 38 36.06 33.98 19.88
N GLN A 39 34.82 34.31 19.54
CA GLN A 39 33.75 34.53 20.52
C GLN A 39 33.54 33.28 21.39
N GLY A 40 33.42 32.10 20.77
CA GLY A 40 33.31 30.82 21.47
C GLY A 40 34.50 30.53 22.41
N TYR A 41 35.72 30.88 22.00
CA TYR A 41 36.89 30.75 22.87
C TYR A 41 36.80 31.67 24.09
N PHE A 42 36.45 32.94 23.91
CA PHE A 42 36.36 33.89 25.02
C PHE A 42 35.21 33.56 25.98
N VAL A 43 34.05 33.14 25.47
CA VAL A 43 32.94 32.68 26.31
C VAL A 43 33.34 31.48 27.17
N ARG A 44 33.96 30.47 26.57
CA ARG A 44 34.41 29.29 27.30
C ARG A 44 35.46 29.63 28.36
N LYS A 45 36.47 30.47 28.00
CA LYS A 45 37.48 30.89 28.94
C LYS A 45 36.95 31.77 30.08
N ALA A 46 36.03 32.68 29.78
CA ALA A 46 35.33 33.44 30.82
C ALA A 46 34.57 32.55 31.80
N ARG A 47 33.88 31.54 31.28
CA ARG A 47 33.15 30.55 32.09
C ARG A 47 34.10 29.78 33.00
N GLU A 48 35.18 29.23 32.47
CA GLU A 48 36.20 28.50 33.24
C GLU A 48 36.76 29.38 34.40
N VAL A 49 37.06 30.65 34.11
CA VAL A 49 37.56 31.59 35.13
C VAL A 49 36.49 31.88 36.19
N ILE A 50 35.26 32.14 35.79
CA ILE A 50 34.15 32.43 36.74
C ILE A 50 33.90 31.22 37.63
N GLU A 51 33.75 30.00 37.06
CA GLU A 51 33.54 28.78 37.81
C GLU A 51 34.66 28.53 38.83
N THR A 52 35.91 28.71 38.44
CA THR A 52 37.05 28.56 39.35
C THR A 52 37.02 29.58 40.47
N THR A 53 36.68 30.84 40.17
CA THR A 53 36.58 31.89 41.14
C THR A 53 35.46 31.65 42.15
N LEU A 54 34.30 31.22 41.66
CA LEU A 54 33.14 30.89 42.50
C LEU A 54 33.43 29.70 43.42
N ASN A 55 34.09 28.66 42.89
CA ASN A 55 34.49 27.50 43.68
C ASN A 55 35.52 27.88 44.79
N CYS A 56 36.39 28.83 44.50
CA CYS A 56 37.33 29.32 45.48
C CYS A 56 36.67 30.18 46.59
N LEU A 57 35.65 30.99 46.22
CA LEU A 57 34.92 31.87 47.15
C LEU A 57 33.89 31.15 48.01
N ALA A 58 33.17 30.18 47.46
CA ALA A 58 32.10 29.47 48.11
C ALA A 58 32.04 27.99 47.65
N PRO A 59 32.96 27.13 48.12
CA PRO A 59 33.02 25.74 47.73
C PRO A 59 31.72 25.00 48.08
N GLY A 60 31.06 24.42 47.08
CA GLY A 60 29.77 23.68 47.21
C GLY A 60 28.52 24.55 47.15
N CYS A 61 28.64 25.89 46.98
CA CYS A 61 27.54 26.84 46.82
C CYS A 61 27.75 27.74 45.59
N GLU A 62 28.50 27.29 44.60
CA GLU A 62 28.90 28.10 43.43
C GLU A 62 27.68 28.58 42.61
N ALA A 63 26.66 27.71 42.45
CA ALA A 63 25.43 28.01 41.71
C ALA A 63 24.61 29.10 42.41
N ASP A 64 24.47 29.01 43.74
CA ASP A 64 23.69 29.96 44.53
C ASP A 64 24.39 31.32 44.55
N LEU A 65 25.74 31.37 44.73
CA LEU A 65 26.52 32.60 44.69
C LEU A 65 26.43 33.26 43.31
N TRP A 66 26.53 32.50 42.24
CA TRP A 66 26.33 32.98 40.86
C TRP A 66 24.97 33.59 40.68
N PHE A 67 23.90 32.87 41.09
CA PHE A 67 22.52 33.32 40.95
C PHE A 67 22.28 34.63 41.74
N ALA A 68 22.77 34.73 42.98
CA ALA A 68 22.70 35.92 43.77
C ALA A 68 23.45 37.12 43.16
N THR A 69 24.62 36.85 42.56
CA THR A 69 25.44 37.87 41.89
C THR A 69 24.76 38.43 40.65
N VAL A 70 24.16 37.55 39.83
CA VAL A 70 23.43 37.95 38.61
C VAL A 70 22.14 38.70 38.94
N GLN A 71 21.43 38.33 40.02
CA GLN A 71 20.24 39.04 40.47
C GLN A 71 20.55 40.42 41.08
N SER A 72 21.74 40.63 41.59
CA SER A 72 22.14 41.91 42.16
C SER A 72 22.60 42.95 41.12
N LEU A 73 22.73 42.57 39.87
CA LEU A 73 23.03 43.51 38.78
C LEU A 73 21.77 44.34 38.46
N PRO A 74 21.84 45.67 38.40
CA PRO A 74 20.70 46.50 38.08
C PRO A 74 20.28 46.33 36.63
N VAL A 75 19.31 45.46 36.42
CA VAL A 75 18.63 45.36 35.11
C VAL A 75 17.34 46.14 35.22
N ASP A 76 17.24 47.20 34.44
CA ASP A 76 16.04 48.04 34.35
C ASP A 76 14.92 47.27 33.64
N GLN A 77 14.19 46.41 34.36
CA GLN A 77 13.21 45.47 33.83
C GLN A 77 11.77 46.02 33.78
N SER A 78 11.47 47.23 34.31
CA SER A 78 10.09 47.63 34.54
C SER A 78 9.36 48.26 33.35
N LYS A 79 10.02 48.64 32.27
CA LYS A 79 9.39 49.31 31.12
C LYS A 79 9.20 48.45 29.87
N HIS A 80 9.81 47.27 29.81
CA HIS A 80 9.73 46.40 28.63
C HIS A 80 8.69 45.27 28.77
N SER A 81 8.24 44.94 29.97
CA SER A 81 7.29 43.84 30.22
C SER A 81 5.92 44.10 29.59
N ASP A 82 5.34 45.24 29.81
CA ASP A 82 3.97 45.57 29.39
C ASP A 82 3.81 45.64 27.84
N VAL A 83 4.86 46.18 27.18
CA VAL A 83 4.87 46.27 25.70
C VAL A 83 5.03 44.91 25.09
N MET A 84 5.85 44.05 25.66
CA MET A 84 6.07 42.69 25.15
C MET A 84 4.88 41.82 25.36
N GLU A 85 4.18 41.93 26.48
CA GLU A 85 2.95 41.23 26.80
C GLU A 85 1.85 41.63 25.83
N SER A 86 1.69 42.92 25.57
CA SER A 86 0.75 43.43 24.56
C SER A 86 1.07 42.95 23.12
N LEU A 87 2.37 42.86 22.75
CA LEU A 87 2.77 42.35 21.43
C LEU A 87 2.55 40.83 21.31
N ALA A 88 2.78 40.07 22.37
CA ALA A 88 2.51 38.64 22.42
C ALA A 88 1.00 38.35 22.32
N GLU A 89 0.19 39.17 23.03
CA GLU A 89 -1.27 39.09 22.93
C GLU A 89 -1.78 39.41 21.53
N ALA A 90 -1.28 40.50 20.93
CA ALA A 90 -1.61 40.87 19.55
C ALA A 90 -1.20 39.78 18.53
N TYR A 91 -0.08 39.11 18.77
CA TYR A 91 0.35 37.97 17.94
C TYR A 91 -0.62 36.80 18.08
N ASN A 92 -1.07 36.48 19.27
CA ASN A 92 -1.99 35.36 19.53
C ASN A 92 -3.42 35.65 19.00
N GLN A 93 -3.87 36.91 19.05
CA GLN A 93 -5.18 37.35 18.55
C GLN A 93 -5.21 37.52 17.02
N ALA A 94 -4.06 37.59 16.35
CA ALA A 94 -4.02 37.76 14.90
C ALA A 94 -4.63 36.55 14.17
N GLU A 95 -5.57 36.81 13.27
CA GLU A 95 -6.31 35.78 12.55
C GLU A 95 -5.51 35.10 11.45
N ASN A 96 -4.64 35.82 10.76
CA ASN A 96 -3.88 35.33 9.62
C ASN A 96 -2.37 35.26 9.87
N ARG A 97 -1.71 34.41 9.07
CA ARG A 97 -0.27 34.16 9.18
C ARG A 97 0.56 35.42 8.88
N GLU A 98 0.14 36.24 7.95
CA GLU A 98 0.84 37.42 7.50
C GLU A 98 0.90 38.45 8.62
N THR A 99 -0.21 38.72 9.32
CA THR A 99 -0.26 39.63 10.47
C THR A 99 0.59 39.10 11.63
N ARG A 100 0.57 37.80 11.91
CA ARG A 100 1.45 37.17 12.92
C ARG A 100 2.93 37.37 12.55
N LEU A 101 3.29 37.18 11.31
CA LEU A 101 4.66 37.37 10.83
C LEU A 101 5.10 38.84 10.95
N GLN A 102 4.21 39.79 10.62
CA GLN A 102 4.47 41.24 10.77
C GLN A 102 4.71 41.60 12.25
N ILE A 103 3.82 41.19 13.15
CA ILE A 103 3.93 41.48 14.58
C ILE A 103 5.21 40.86 15.14
N LEU A 104 5.49 39.59 14.84
CA LEU A 104 6.69 38.91 15.31
C LEU A 104 7.96 39.57 14.79
N SER A 105 7.96 40.06 13.57
CA SER A 105 9.11 40.75 12.96
C SER A 105 9.54 42.05 13.68
N LEU A 106 8.65 42.68 14.45
CA LEU A 106 8.94 43.88 15.20
C LEU A 106 10.00 43.68 16.30
N PHE A 107 10.00 42.49 16.90
CA PHE A 107 10.83 42.19 18.07
C PHE A 107 11.68 40.94 17.97
N VAL A 108 11.52 40.12 16.91
CA VAL A 108 12.21 38.84 16.75
C VAL A 108 13.74 38.93 16.82
N ASN A 109 14.34 40.00 16.37
CA ASN A 109 15.80 40.20 16.38
C ASN A 109 16.35 40.66 17.74
N LYS A 110 15.48 41.01 18.70
CA LYS A 110 15.88 41.52 20.05
C LYS A 110 16.00 40.37 21.06
N PHE A 111 15.49 39.20 20.76
CA PHE A 111 15.43 38.05 21.68
C PHE A 111 16.01 36.78 21.06
N SER A 112 16.52 35.90 21.91
CA SER A 112 16.93 34.57 21.51
C SER A 112 15.70 33.69 21.16
N LYS A 113 15.92 32.60 20.42
CA LYS A 113 14.84 31.66 20.06
C LYS A 113 14.13 31.09 21.31
N SER A 114 14.90 30.79 22.36
CA SER A 114 14.36 30.25 23.61
C SER A 114 13.50 31.28 24.33
N GLN A 115 13.92 32.52 24.42
CA GLN A 115 13.16 33.61 25.03
C GLN A 115 11.86 33.88 24.25
N LEU A 116 11.89 33.85 22.92
CA LEU A 116 10.67 34.01 22.10
C LEU A 116 9.68 32.88 22.28
N GLN A 117 10.14 31.65 22.49
CA GLN A 117 9.28 30.52 22.78
C GLN A 117 8.69 30.54 24.21
N GLU A 118 9.38 31.20 25.14
CA GLU A 118 8.88 31.46 26.49
C GLU A 118 7.82 32.58 26.50
N ILE A 119 8.04 33.65 25.73
CA ILE A 119 7.10 34.78 25.61
C ILE A 119 5.82 34.36 24.86
N ILE A 120 5.98 33.55 23.80
CA ILE A 120 4.86 33.07 22.98
C ILE A 120 4.90 31.54 22.97
N PRO A 121 4.17 30.86 23.89
CA PRO A 121 4.13 29.41 23.91
C PRO A 121 3.58 28.82 22.61
N GLY A 122 4.26 27.80 22.07
CA GLY A 122 3.87 27.14 20.81
C GLY A 122 4.51 27.74 19.55
N LEU A 123 5.36 28.76 19.67
CA LEU A 123 6.08 29.35 18.54
C LEU A 123 7.13 28.37 18.01
N SER A 124 7.05 28.01 16.73
CA SER A 124 8.01 27.12 16.09
C SER A 124 9.29 27.83 15.69
N LYS A 125 10.43 27.11 15.68
CA LYS A 125 11.72 27.64 15.21
C LYS A 125 11.66 28.21 13.80
N ARG A 126 10.84 27.60 12.92
CA ARG A 126 10.63 28.04 11.55
C ARG A 126 9.92 29.40 11.47
N GLN A 127 8.90 29.63 12.30
CA GLN A 127 8.20 30.92 12.37
C GLN A 127 9.13 32.04 12.82
N ILE A 128 10.05 31.76 13.75
CA ILE A 128 11.07 32.70 14.20
C ILE A 128 12.05 33.05 13.06
N ASP A 129 12.53 32.03 12.32
CA ASP A 129 13.44 32.23 11.19
C ASP A 129 12.76 32.97 10.05
N ASP A 130 11.50 32.64 9.71
CA ASP A 130 10.71 33.38 8.72
C ASP A 130 10.54 34.87 9.11
N ALA A 131 10.29 35.15 10.40
CA ALA A 131 10.11 36.51 10.91
C ALA A 131 11.43 37.31 10.92
N ARG A 132 12.58 36.68 11.23
CA ARG A 132 13.90 37.29 11.12
C ARG A 132 14.21 37.62 9.66
N THR A 133 14.01 36.67 8.77
CA THR A 133 14.21 36.87 7.34
C THR A 133 13.36 38.03 6.82
N HIS A 134 12.10 38.15 7.27
CA HIS A 134 11.21 39.25 6.90
C HIS A 134 11.73 40.59 7.45
N ALA A 135 12.14 40.63 8.73
CA ALA A 135 12.67 41.82 9.37
C ALA A 135 13.96 42.31 8.67
N ASP A 136 14.82 41.38 8.28
CA ASP A 136 16.12 41.68 7.65
C ASP A 136 15.96 42.13 6.19
N LEU A 137 15.07 41.47 5.41
CA LEU A 137 14.92 41.76 3.98
C LEU A 137 13.96 42.91 3.69
N ARG A 138 12.92 43.07 4.47
CA ARG A 138 11.85 44.07 4.19
C ARG A 138 11.71 45.14 5.27
N GLY A 139 12.25 44.90 6.44
CA GLY A 139 12.17 45.76 7.62
C GLY A 139 11.10 45.30 8.62
N PRO A 140 11.30 45.55 9.93
CA PRO A 140 10.37 45.16 10.98
C PRO A 140 9.00 45.78 10.81
N GLY A 141 7.96 44.96 10.93
CA GLY A 141 6.55 45.39 10.84
C GLY A 141 6.04 45.80 9.46
N LYS A 142 6.88 45.69 8.44
CA LYS A 142 6.46 46.05 7.05
C LYS A 142 5.35 45.14 6.57
N HIS A 143 4.40 45.75 5.83
CA HIS A 143 3.24 45.05 5.28
C HIS A 143 3.69 43.93 4.32
N ILE A 144 3.08 42.77 4.48
CA ILE A 144 3.25 41.62 3.60
C ILE A 144 2.08 41.66 2.63
N ASN A 145 2.35 42.04 1.38
CA ASN A 145 1.37 41.75 0.33
C ASN A 145 1.37 40.25 0.13
N PRO A 146 0.26 39.53 0.35
CA PRO A 146 0.19 38.13 -0.01
C PRO A 146 0.59 38.04 -1.49
N PRO A 147 1.47 37.10 -1.88
CA PRO A 147 1.73 36.89 -3.30
C PRO A 147 0.39 36.59 -3.96
N GLU A 148 0.09 37.27 -5.06
CA GLU A 148 -1.02 36.88 -5.91
C GLU A 148 -0.82 35.40 -6.25
N ILE A 149 -1.64 34.53 -5.66
CA ILE A 149 -1.62 33.12 -5.97
C ILE A 149 -2.21 33.00 -7.36
N HIS A 150 -1.38 33.13 -8.36
CA HIS A 150 -1.72 32.68 -9.69
C HIS A 150 -1.93 31.17 -9.59
N ARG A 151 -3.20 30.77 -9.46
CA ARG A 151 -3.58 29.37 -9.63
C ARG A 151 -3.25 29.04 -11.07
N MET A 152 -2.09 28.43 -11.29
CA MET A 152 -1.73 27.92 -12.61
C MET A 152 -2.80 26.90 -13.00
N ARG A 153 -3.64 27.27 -13.95
CA ARG A 153 -4.54 26.32 -14.61
C ARG A 153 -3.65 25.31 -15.31
N LEU A 154 -3.82 24.04 -14.98
CA LEU A 154 -3.12 22.98 -15.69
C LEU A 154 -3.62 22.98 -17.14
N GLU A 155 -2.70 23.06 -18.09
CA GLU A 155 -3.00 23.06 -19.51
C GLU A 155 -3.51 21.68 -19.92
N THR A 156 -4.72 21.62 -20.45
CA THR A 156 -5.39 20.35 -20.76
C THR A 156 -4.56 19.49 -21.71
N THR A 157 -3.95 20.09 -22.73
CA THR A 157 -3.14 19.39 -23.74
C THR A 157 -1.93 18.68 -23.11
N LYS A 158 -1.20 19.38 -22.23
CA LYS A 158 -0.03 18.80 -21.54
C LYS A 158 -0.44 17.74 -20.54
N THR A 159 -1.59 17.93 -19.88
CA THR A 159 -2.12 16.96 -18.95
C THR A 159 -2.52 15.67 -19.67
N ASP A 160 -3.26 15.79 -20.76
CA ASP A 160 -3.73 14.65 -21.53
C ASP A 160 -2.56 13.87 -22.16
N HIS A 161 -1.58 14.59 -22.72
CA HIS A 161 -0.37 13.97 -23.26
C HIS A 161 0.42 13.16 -22.19
N PHE A 162 0.52 13.70 -20.98
CA PHE A 162 1.18 12.98 -19.88
C PHE A 162 0.34 11.80 -19.38
N LEU A 163 -0.98 11.96 -19.22
CA LEU A 163 -1.88 10.88 -18.82
C LEU A 163 -1.89 9.74 -19.86
N GLU A 164 -1.90 10.05 -21.13
CA GLU A 164 -1.78 9.05 -22.20
C GLU A 164 -0.45 8.29 -22.11
N PHE A 165 0.65 9.00 -21.90
CA PHE A 165 1.98 8.38 -21.74
C PHE A 165 2.03 7.40 -20.55
N ILE A 166 1.58 7.84 -19.35
CA ILE A 166 1.64 6.99 -18.14
C ILE A 166 0.62 5.85 -18.13
N SER A 167 -0.38 5.87 -19.03
CA SER A 167 -1.36 4.79 -19.21
C SER A 167 -0.90 3.71 -20.18
N THR A 168 0.28 3.85 -20.78
CA THR A 168 0.81 2.83 -21.72
C THR A 168 1.04 1.50 -21.00
N SER A 169 0.81 0.41 -21.72
CA SER A 169 0.94 -0.96 -21.16
C SER A 169 2.34 -1.32 -20.68
N SER A 170 3.37 -0.57 -21.10
CA SER A 170 4.74 -0.73 -20.61
C SER A 170 4.96 -0.12 -19.22
N LEU A 171 4.16 0.88 -18.85
CA LEU A 171 4.28 1.60 -17.58
C LEU A 171 3.21 1.21 -16.56
N LEU A 172 2.04 0.78 -17.03
CA LEU A 172 0.91 0.40 -16.20
C LEU A 172 0.57 -1.07 -16.41
N GLN A 173 0.66 -1.87 -15.35
CA GLN A 173 0.25 -3.27 -15.34
C GLN A 173 -1.02 -3.45 -14.53
N ASP A 174 -1.85 -4.38 -15.00
CA ASP A 174 -3.03 -4.81 -14.30
C ASP A 174 -2.70 -5.69 -13.08
N VAL A 175 -3.53 -5.59 -12.06
CA VAL A 175 -3.55 -6.53 -10.93
C VAL A 175 -4.82 -7.34 -11.09
N SER A 176 -4.69 -8.66 -11.06
CA SER A 176 -5.81 -9.58 -11.26
C SER A 176 -6.94 -9.39 -10.23
N TYR A 177 -6.76 -8.56 -9.18
CA TYR A 177 -7.73 -8.38 -8.11
C TYR A 177 -7.68 -6.99 -7.50
N GLY A 178 -8.82 -6.58 -6.95
CA GLY A 178 -8.99 -5.39 -6.12
C GLY A 178 -9.39 -4.15 -6.90
N THR A 179 -10.16 -3.34 -6.22
CA THR A 179 -10.51 -1.98 -6.61
C THR A 179 -9.88 -0.98 -5.66
N LYS A 180 -9.70 0.24 -6.11
CA LYS A 180 -9.16 1.34 -5.31
C LYS A 180 -10.11 2.53 -5.35
N THR A 181 -10.32 3.15 -4.21
CA THR A 181 -11.14 4.36 -4.13
C THR A 181 -10.26 5.59 -4.22
N ILE A 182 -10.52 6.45 -5.20
CA ILE A 182 -9.92 7.77 -5.33
C ILE A 182 -10.88 8.78 -4.70
N LYS A 183 -10.40 9.54 -3.71
CA LYS A 183 -11.15 10.64 -3.12
C LYS A 183 -10.87 11.93 -3.86
N LEU A 184 -11.92 12.61 -4.28
CA LEU A 184 -11.86 13.97 -4.79
C LEU A 184 -11.78 14.97 -3.62
N ASP A 185 -11.31 16.18 -3.90
CA ASP A 185 -11.29 17.27 -2.91
C ASP A 185 -12.72 17.74 -2.58
N SER A 186 -13.67 17.51 -3.50
CA SER A 186 -15.12 17.67 -3.29
C SER A 186 -15.74 16.69 -2.29
N GLY A 187 -15.00 15.65 -1.87
CA GLY A 187 -15.49 14.57 -1.02
C GLY A 187 -16.08 13.37 -1.78
N GLU A 188 -16.34 13.50 -3.06
CA GLU A 188 -16.79 12.42 -3.94
C GLU A 188 -15.76 11.28 -3.98
N LYS A 189 -16.22 10.04 -4.09
CA LYS A 189 -15.39 8.84 -4.15
C LYS A 189 -15.57 8.16 -5.50
N LEU A 190 -14.48 7.98 -6.22
CA LEU A 190 -14.44 7.24 -7.49
C LEU A 190 -13.84 5.84 -7.25
N LEU A 191 -14.58 4.80 -7.60
CA LEU A 191 -14.07 3.42 -7.55
C LEU A 191 -13.35 3.12 -8.86
N VAL A 192 -12.09 2.69 -8.79
CA VAL A 192 -11.28 2.38 -9.96
C VAL A 192 -10.61 1.02 -9.81
N PRO A 193 -10.30 0.31 -10.90
CA PRO A 193 -9.50 -0.91 -10.85
C PRO A 193 -8.13 -0.64 -10.20
N ALA A 194 -7.63 -1.62 -9.43
CA ALA A 194 -6.28 -1.53 -8.89
C ALA A 194 -5.27 -1.65 -10.03
N ALA A 195 -4.36 -0.67 -10.13
CA ALA A 195 -3.31 -0.64 -11.14
C ALA A 195 -1.92 -0.56 -10.49
N ILE A 196 -0.92 -1.18 -11.12
CA ILE A 196 0.47 -1.15 -10.68
C ILE A 196 1.32 -0.45 -11.74
N ARG A 197 2.17 0.48 -11.30
CA ARG A 197 3.23 1.04 -12.14
C ARG A 197 4.48 0.16 -12.11
N THR A 198 5.00 -0.14 -13.28
CA THR A 198 6.22 -0.97 -13.45
C THR A 198 7.49 -0.23 -13.03
N LEU A 199 7.48 1.11 -13.11
CA LEU A 199 8.62 1.95 -12.80
C LEU A 199 8.34 2.91 -11.63
N ILE A 200 9.42 3.34 -10.97
CA ILE A 200 9.35 4.39 -9.95
C ILE A 200 9.07 5.76 -10.60
N PRO A 201 8.37 6.69 -9.89
CA PRO A 201 7.98 7.99 -10.43
C PRO A 201 9.10 8.78 -11.12
N SER A 202 10.31 8.80 -10.53
CA SER A 202 11.45 9.50 -11.10
C SER A 202 11.91 8.93 -12.45
N ARG A 203 11.82 7.61 -12.65
CA ARG A 203 12.14 6.98 -13.95
C ARG A 203 11.04 7.24 -14.99
N ILE A 204 9.78 7.20 -14.58
CA ILE A 204 8.64 7.53 -15.47
C ILE A 204 8.81 8.95 -16.00
N ILE A 205 9.12 9.91 -15.12
CA ILE A 205 9.28 11.31 -15.52
C ILE A 205 10.48 11.49 -16.46
N LYS A 206 11.62 10.85 -16.18
CA LYS A 206 12.79 10.90 -17.07
C LYS A 206 12.50 10.31 -18.44
N GLN A 207 11.80 9.17 -18.50
CA GLN A 207 11.38 8.58 -19.79
C GLN A 207 10.39 9.49 -20.53
N TYR A 208 9.46 10.12 -19.81
CA TYR A 208 8.52 11.06 -20.41
C TYR A 208 9.23 12.30 -20.97
N GLN A 209 10.18 12.87 -20.24
CA GLN A 209 10.98 14.00 -20.72
C GLN A 209 11.76 13.64 -21.97
N SER A 210 12.45 12.49 -21.98
CA SER A 210 13.14 12.00 -23.18
C SER A 210 12.19 11.74 -24.34
N TYR A 211 10.97 11.25 -24.09
CA TYR A 211 9.93 11.10 -25.10
C TYR A 211 9.47 12.47 -25.64
N CYS A 212 9.26 13.45 -24.77
CA CYS A 212 8.88 14.81 -25.14
C CYS A 212 9.97 15.45 -26.03
N ASP A 213 11.25 15.27 -25.68
CA ASP A 213 12.39 15.76 -26.48
C ASP A 213 12.40 15.13 -27.89
N SER A 214 12.02 13.84 -27.99
CA SER A 214 11.97 13.14 -29.30
C SER A 214 10.81 13.55 -30.20
N VAL A 215 9.74 14.11 -29.63
CA VAL A 215 8.53 14.57 -30.37
C VAL A 215 8.38 16.08 -30.39
N ASP A 216 9.39 16.83 -29.95
CA ASP A 216 9.43 18.29 -29.85
C ASP A 216 8.21 18.85 -29.08
N PHE A 217 7.91 18.24 -27.93
CA PHE A 217 6.80 18.63 -27.06
C PHE A 217 7.31 19.22 -25.74
N LYS A 218 6.84 20.41 -25.36
CA LYS A 218 7.24 21.07 -24.11
C LYS A 218 6.43 20.54 -22.92
N PRO A 219 7.02 19.69 -22.05
CA PRO A 219 6.32 19.11 -20.90
C PRO A 219 6.10 20.14 -19.77
N TYR A 220 5.38 19.73 -18.73
CA TYR A 220 5.38 20.42 -17.44
C TYR A 220 6.75 20.35 -16.76
N SER A 221 6.96 21.24 -15.77
CA SER A 221 8.08 21.10 -14.86
C SER A 221 8.03 19.75 -14.12
N GLU A 222 9.20 19.21 -13.80
CA GLU A 222 9.33 17.92 -13.10
C GLU A 222 8.48 17.86 -11.82
N ARG A 223 8.47 18.95 -11.03
CA ARG A 223 7.64 19.04 -9.82
C ARG A 223 6.13 18.93 -10.11
N THR A 224 5.65 19.49 -11.21
CA THR A 224 4.24 19.39 -11.63
C THR A 224 3.92 17.96 -12.06
N LEU A 225 4.81 17.31 -12.83
CA LEU A 225 4.67 15.91 -13.24
C LEU A 225 4.61 14.96 -12.03
N PHE A 226 5.44 15.18 -10.98
CA PHE A 226 5.35 14.41 -9.74
C PHE A 226 3.98 14.56 -9.05
N ARG A 227 3.44 15.77 -8.97
CA ARG A 227 2.11 16.01 -8.39
C ARG A 227 0.98 15.36 -9.19
N ILE A 228 1.07 15.37 -10.52
CA ILE A 228 0.11 14.65 -11.37
C ILE A 228 0.21 13.15 -11.12
N LEU A 229 1.42 12.57 -11.05
CA LEU A 229 1.60 11.17 -10.72
C LEU A 229 1.09 10.79 -9.33
N GLU A 230 1.15 11.69 -8.36
CA GLU A 230 0.61 11.49 -7.03
C GLU A 230 -0.93 11.48 -7.05
N ALA A 231 -1.54 12.40 -7.79
CA ALA A 231 -3.00 12.42 -8.00
C ALA A 231 -3.50 11.17 -8.75
N CYS A 232 -2.72 10.67 -9.71
CA CYS A 232 -2.99 9.42 -10.43
C CYS A 232 -2.58 8.22 -9.59
N SER A 233 -3.39 7.83 -8.62
CA SER A 233 -3.04 6.80 -7.67
C SER A 233 -2.90 5.41 -8.33
N ALA A 234 -1.69 4.85 -8.31
CA ALA A 234 -1.39 3.47 -8.68
C ALA A 234 -0.36 2.89 -7.70
N SER A 235 -0.39 1.59 -7.46
CA SER A 235 0.62 0.94 -6.63
C SER A 235 1.95 0.86 -7.36
N LYS A 236 3.08 0.83 -6.63
CA LYS A 236 4.39 0.58 -7.24
C LYS A 236 4.65 -0.91 -7.31
N GLN A 237 5.17 -1.39 -8.42
CA GLN A 237 5.73 -2.73 -8.47
C GLN A 237 7.08 -2.72 -7.72
N ILE A 238 7.15 -3.51 -6.64
CA ILE A 238 8.36 -3.58 -5.80
C ILE A 238 9.22 -4.77 -6.21
N SER A 239 8.65 -5.80 -6.87
CA SER A 239 9.35 -7.00 -7.31
C SER A 239 8.88 -7.43 -8.69
N LEU A 240 9.81 -7.91 -9.52
CA LEU A 240 9.53 -8.57 -10.80
C LEU A 240 9.14 -10.05 -10.61
N GLN A 241 9.25 -10.57 -9.38
CA GLN A 241 8.90 -11.95 -9.04
C GLN A 241 7.42 -12.04 -8.62
N GLY A 242 6.75 -13.12 -9.00
CA GLY A 242 5.35 -13.37 -8.68
C GLY A 242 4.38 -12.62 -9.62
N LEU A 243 4.71 -12.53 -10.90
CA LEU A 243 3.76 -12.10 -11.94
C LEU A 243 2.70 -13.18 -12.16
N ASP A 244 1.47 -12.74 -12.34
CA ASP A 244 0.39 -13.65 -12.76
C ASP A 244 0.68 -14.20 -14.15
N TYR A 245 0.95 -15.49 -14.24
CA TYR A 245 1.30 -16.14 -15.51
C TYR A 245 0.09 -16.17 -16.47
N ILE A 246 -1.16 -16.30 -15.96
CA ILE A 246 -2.36 -16.31 -16.81
C ILE A 246 -2.55 -14.95 -17.46
N ALA A 247 -2.41 -13.87 -16.69
CA ALA A 247 -2.45 -12.52 -17.22
C ALA A 247 -1.27 -12.23 -18.17
N THR A 248 -0.10 -12.78 -17.89
CA THR A 248 1.10 -12.64 -18.75
C THR A 248 0.89 -13.36 -20.09
N GLU A 249 0.45 -14.62 -20.06
CA GLU A 249 0.14 -15.41 -21.27
C GLU A 249 -0.98 -14.74 -22.09
N GLY A 250 -2.02 -14.23 -21.43
CA GLY A 250 -3.07 -13.46 -22.09
C GLY A 250 -2.54 -12.18 -22.76
N ASN A 251 -1.63 -11.47 -22.10
CA ASN A 251 -0.95 -10.31 -22.69
C ASN A 251 -0.13 -10.65 -23.93
N GLU A 252 0.64 -11.74 -23.85
CA GLU A 252 1.45 -12.25 -24.98
C GLU A 252 0.57 -12.73 -26.12
N ALA A 253 -0.58 -13.33 -25.80
CA ALA A 253 -1.55 -13.75 -26.80
C ALA A 253 -2.05 -12.60 -27.67
N PHE A 254 -2.34 -11.44 -27.07
CA PHE A 254 -2.68 -10.24 -27.83
C PHE A 254 -1.54 -9.77 -28.75
N GLU A 255 -0.28 -9.87 -28.32
CA GLU A 255 0.85 -9.52 -29.19
C GLU A 255 1.03 -10.53 -30.35
N LYS A 256 0.79 -11.83 -30.09
CA LYS A 256 0.78 -12.86 -31.16
C LYS A 256 -0.31 -12.58 -32.19
N ILE A 257 -1.54 -12.28 -31.77
CA ILE A 257 -2.64 -11.94 -32.70
C ILE A 257 -2.30 -10.65 -33.49
N LYS A 258 -1.72 -9.64 -32.85
CA LYS A 258 -1.25 -8.45 -33.58
C LYS A 258 -0.19 -8.76 -34.62
N HIS A 259 0.71 -9.69 -34.34
CA HIS A 259 1.71 -10.15 -35.32
C HIS A 259 1.03 -10.85 -36.49
N ILE A 260 0.01 -11.69 -36.25
CA ILE A 260 -0.81 -12.32 -37.30
C ILE A 260 -1.45 -11.25 -38.20
N VAL A 261 -2.06 -10.20 -37.59
CA VAL A 261 -2.66 -9.08 -38.34
C VAL A 261 -1.61 -8.35 -39.20
N SER A 262 -0.40 -8.16 -38.68
CA SER A 262 0.70 -7.56 -39.46
C SER A 262 1.10 -8.44 -40.66
N LEU A 263 1.21 -9.76 -40.46
CA LEU A 263 1.50 -10.69 -41.53
C LEU A 263 0.41 -10.73 -42.61
N LEU A 264 -0.86 -10.64 -42.22
CA LEU A 264 -1.99 -10.52 -43.17
C LEU A 264 -1.88 -9.22 -43.99
N GLY A 265 -1.53 -8.10 -43.38
CA GLY A 265 -1.25 -6.85 -44.08
C GLY A 265 -0.11 -6.96 -45.10
N ASP A 266 0.97 -7.66 -44.73
CA ASP A 266 2.12 -7.89 -45.62
C ASP A 266 1.79 -8.84 -46.80
N ASN A 267 0.72 -9.65 -46.68
CA ASN A 267 0.27 -10.60 -47.69
C ASN A 267 -1.00 -10.18 -48.45
N GLY A 268 -1.24 -8.88 -48.56
CA GLY A 268 -2.26 -8.31 -49.45
C GLY A 268 -3.58 -7.93 -48.81
N VAL A 269 -3.72 -8.04 -47.50
CA VAL A 269 -4.89 -7.49 -46.80
C VAL A 269 -4.78 -5.97 -46.69
N GLU A 270 -5.90 -5.27 -46.82
CA GLU A 270 -5.97 -3.81 -46.81
C GLU A 270 -5.36 -3.21 -45.52
N ILE A 271 -4.45 -2.25 -45.68
CA ILE A 271 -3.73 -1.60 -44.56
C ILE A 271 -4.72 -0.93 -43.60
N THR A 272 -5.81 -0.36 -44.13
CA THR A 272 -6.87 0.28 -43.33
C THR A 272 -7.54 -0.72 -42.39
N TRP A 273 -7.79 -1.96 -42.86
CA TRP A 273 -8.32 -3.04 -42.01
C TRP A 273 -7.31 -3.47 -40.95
N ALA A 274 -6.04 -3.66 -41.31
CA ALA A 274 -5.00 -4.07 -40.37
C ALA A 274 -4.79 -3.02 -39.24
N ASP A 275 -4.82 -1.73 -39.60
CA ASP A 275 -4.73 -0.61 -38.64
C ASP A 275 -5.93 -0.57 -37.70
N LYS A 276 -7.16 -0.71 -38.24
CA LYS A 276 -8.41 -0.76 -37.45
C LYS A 276 -8.36 -1.95 -36.48
N THR A 277 -8.10 -3.15 -36.98
CA THR A 277 -8.04 -4.38 -36.21
C THR A 277 -6.98 -4.31 -35.09
N THR A 278 -5.81 -3.71 -35.38
CA THR A 278 -4.77 -3.47 -34.38
C THR A 278 -5.24 -2.49 -33.29
N LYS A 279 -5.98 -1.45 -33.63
CA LYS A 279 -6.57 -0.51 -32.66
C LYS A 279 -7.61 -1.20 -31.78
N ASP A 280 -8.49 -2.00 -32.37
CA ASP A 280 -9.53 -2.74 -31.65
C ASP A 280 -8.92 -3.82 -30.73
N LEU A 281 -7.87 -4.52 -31.13
CA LEU A 281 -7.11 -5.43 -30.26
C LEU A 281 -6.49 -4.69 -29.05
N LYS A 282 -5.91 -3.50 -29.27
CA LYS A 282 -5.36 -2.68 -28.20
C LYS A 282 -6.46 -2.20 -27.23
N ALA A 283 -7.61 -1.81 -27.75
CA ALA A 283 -8.76 -1.41 -26.95
C ALA A 283 -9.30 -2.58 -26.12
N SER A 284 -9.49 -3.75 -26.73
CA SER A 284 -9.95 -4.96 -26.05
C SER A 284 -8.98 -5.43 -24.97
N LYS A 285 -7.66 -5.41 -25.25
CA LYS A 285 -6.62 -5.69 -24.24
C LYS A 285 -6.68 -4.73 -23.07
N ARG A 286 -6.86 -3.44 -23.34
CA ARG A 286 -7.00 -2.41 -22.31
C ARG A 286 -8.25 -2.66 -21.48
N TYR A 287 -9.38 -2.95 -22.12
CA TYR A 287 -10.64 -3.23 -21.45
C TYR A 287 -10.51 -4.40 -20.45
N LEU A 288 -9.93 -5.54 -20.85
CA LEU A 288 -9.70 -6.66 -19.94
C LEU A 288 -8.79 -6.28 -18.77
N LYS A 289 -7.81 -5.40 -18.99
CA LYS A 289 -6.90 -4.93 -17.95
C LYS A 289 -7.54 -4.01 -16.91
N THR A 290 -8.53 -3.23 -17.32
CA THR A 290 -9.07 -2.13 -16.51
C THR A 290 -10.54 -2.35 -16.14
N ASP A 291 -11.44 -2.17 -17.08
CA ASP A 291 -12.87 -1.96 -16.82
C ASP A 291 -13.64 -3.26 -16.62
N TYR A 292 -13.19 -4.34 -17.26
CA TYR A 292 -13.90 -5.62 -17.21
C TYR A 292 -14.23 -6.07 -15.80
N LYS A 293 -13.31 -5.90 -14.86
CA LYS A 293 -13.51 -6.28 -13.45
C LYS A 293 -14.60 -5.48 -12.74
N THR A 294 -14.78 -4.22 -13.11
CA THR A 294 -15.78 -3.35 -12.49
C THR A 294 -17.20 -3.64 -12.97
N HIS A 295 -17.32 -4.31 -14.12
CA HIS A 295 -18.60 -4.71 -14.68
C HIS A 295 -19.08 -6.09 -14.17
N ILE A 296 -18.20 -6.87 -13.52
CA ILE A 296 -18.51 -8.22 -13.08
C ILE A 296 -19.41 -8.19 -11.84
N SER A 297 -20.59 -8.83 -11.94
CA SER A 297 -21.53 -9.01 -10.84
C SER A 297 -22.36 -10.30 -11.03
N SER A 298 -22.93 -10.81 -9.94
CA SER A 298 -23.86 -11.96 -10.00
C SER A 298 -25.22 -11.62 -10.60
N GLU A 299 -25.58 -10.33 -10.64
CA GLU A 299 -26.89 -9.84 -11.09
C GLU A 299 -26.80 -9.07 -12.40
N GLU A 300 -25.67 -9.17 -13.10
CA GLU A 300 -25.42 -8.40 -14.32
C GLU A 300 -26.23 -8.98 -15.51
N ARG A 301 -26.90 -8.08 -16.25
CA ARG A 301 -27.74 -8.45 -17.41
C ARG A 301 -26.92 -8.74 -18.67
N CYS A 302 -25.62 -8.50 -18.67
CA CYS A 302 -24.71 -8.91 -19.73
C CYS A 302 -24.13 -10.30 -19.43
N LYS A 303 -24.27 -11.24 -20.36
CA LYS A 303 -23.77 -12.62 -20.24
C LYS A 303 -22.28 -12.69 -19.85
N ASP A 304 -21.46 -11.83 -20.47
CA ASP A 304 -20.02 -11.81 -20.27
C ASP A 304 -19.59 -11.33 -18.89
N HIS A 305 -20.47 -10.62 -18.18
CA HIS A 305 -20.20 -10.01 -16.87
C HIS A 305 -20.91 -10.74 -15.74
N CYS A 306 -21.95 -11.48 -16.03
CA CYS A 306 -22.68 -12.26 -15.03
C CYS A 306 -21.84 -13.46 -14.59
N THR A 307 -21.43 -13.48 -13.33
CA THR A 307 -20.59 -14.56 -12.77
C THR A 307 -21.30 -15.91 -12.83
N THR A 308 -22.58 -15.95 -12.49
CA THR A 308 -23.39 -17.17 -12.50
C THR A 308 -23.50 -17.77 -13.90
N PHE A 309 -23.73 -16.93 -14.92
CA PHE A 309 -23.83 -17.40 -16.30
C PHE A 309 -22.47 -17.81 -16.87
N SER A 310 -21.46 -16.95 -16.72
CA SER A 310 -20.15 -17.13 -17.36
C SER A 310 -19.30 -18.24 -16.74
N LEU A 311 -19.52 -18.58 -15.46
CA LEU A 311 -18.80 -19.64 -14.76
C LEU A 311 -19.63 -20.92 -14.59
N SER A 312 -20.86 -20.91 -15.07
CA SER A 312 -21.74 -22.11 -15.12
C SER A 312 -21.16 -23.15 -16.09
N ASP A 313 -21.17 -24.41 -15.69
CA ASP A 313 -20.78 -25.52 -16.54
C ASP A 313 -22.06 -26.25 -17.03
N PRO A 314 -22.56 -25.95 -18.23
CA PRO A 314 -23.79 -26.54 -18.74
C PRO A 314 -23.67 -28.05 -19.03
N SER A 315 -22.44 -28.57 -19.11
CA SER A 315 -22.20 -30.00 -19.31
C SER A 315 -22.31 -30.83 -18.04
N ASN A 316 -22.35 -30.18 -16.87
CA ASN A 316 -22.41 -30.82 -15.57
C ASN A 316 -23.53 -30.19 -14.71
N ALA A 317 -24.61 -30.91 -14.46
CA ALA A 317 -25.77 -30.43 -13.72
C ALA A 317 -25.45 -29.95 -12.28
N GLU A 318 -24.38 -30.45 -11.66
CA GLU A 318 -23.99 -30.08 -10.32
C GLU A 318 -23.29 -28.71 -10.29
N PHE A 319 -22.59 -28.33 -11.38
CA PHE A 319 -21.92 -27.07 -11.53
C PHE A 319 -22.61 -26.08 -12.48
N SER A 320 -23.85 -26.44 -12.88
CA SER A 320 -24.69 -25.57 -13.69
C SER A 320 -25.52 -24.64 -12.80
N GLY A 321 -25.22 -23.34 -12.88
CA GLY A 321 -25.97 -22.28 -12.21
C GLY A 321 -27.07 -21.73 -13.08
N SER A 322 -28.20 -21.35 -12.49
CA SER A 322 -29.29 -20.63 -13.16
C SER A 322 -29.37 -19.20 -12.62
N CYS A 323 -29.57 -18.25 -13.53
CA CYS A 323 -29.74 -16.85 -13.15
C CYS A 323 -31.25 -16.54 -12.93
N ASN A 324 -31.53 -15.66 -11.96
CA ASN A 324 -32.88 -15.17 -11.69
C ASN A 324 -33.25 -13.92 -12.51
N HIS A 325 -32.38 -13.53 -13.46
CA HIS A 325 -32.52 -12.35 -14.31
C HIS A 325 -32.29 -12.69 -15.78
N ASN A 326 -32.78 -11.82 -16.67
CA ASN A 326 -32.61 -11.99 -18.11
C ASN A 326 -31.24 -11.39 -18.54
N HIS A 327 -30.61 -12.02 -19.54
CA HIS A 327 -29.42 -11.53 -20.19
C HIS A 327 -29.76 -10.87 -21.53
N ASP A 328 -30.30 -9.67 -21.47
CA ASP A 328 -30.81 -8.91 -22.64
C ASP A 328 -29.88 -7.75 -23.02
N LEU A 329 -28.81 -7.50 -22.25
CA LEU A 329 -27.82 -6.51 -22.57
C LEU A 329 -26.55 -7.16 -23.16
N SER A 330 -25.94 -6.48 -24.11
CA SER A 330 -24.62 -6.80 -24.65
C SER A 330 -23.63 -5.69 -24.31
N CYS A 331 -22.44 -6.08 -23.91
CA CYS A 331 -21.35 -5.13 -23.70
C CYS A 331 -20.62 -4.88 -25.02
N HIS A 332 -20.58 -3.63 -25.47
CA HIS A 332 -19.87 -3.25 -26.69
C HIS A 332 -18.40 -3.68 -26.69
N GLU A 333 -17.71 -3.59 -25.53
CA GLU A 333 -16.31 -3.95 -25.40
C GLU A 333 -16.05 -5.46 -25.48
N CYS A 334 -16.94 -6.26 -24.86
CA CYS A 334 -16.89 -7.71 -24.98
C CYS A 334 -17.20 -8.16 -26.40
N SER A 335 -18.22 -7.55 -27.04
CA SER A 335 -18.55 -7.80 -28.44
C SER A 335 -17.42 -7.40 -29.39
N ARG A 336 -16.73 -6.27 -29.12
CA ARG A 336 -15.56 -5.85 -29.90
C ARG A 336 -14.48 -6.93 -29.90
N LEU A 337 -14.14 -7.50 -28.75
CA LEU A 337 -13.13 -8.57 -28.64
C LEU A 337 -13.53 -9.78 -29.49
N THR A 338 -14.77 -10.22 -29.35
CA THR A 338 -15.30 -11.37 -30.11
C THR A 338 -15.28 -11.10 -31.60
N ASN A 339 -15.81 -9.97 -32.05
CA ASN A 339 -15.88 -9.60 -33.46
C ASN A 339 -14.49 -9.51 -34.09
N VAL A 340 -13.52 -8.91 -33.40
CA VAL A 340 -12.14 -8.80 -33.89
C VAL A 340 -11.49 -10.16 -34.07
N ILE A 341 -11.70 -11.08 -33.14
CA ILE A 341 -11.15 -12.45 -33.25
C ILE A 341 -11.82 -13.19 -34.42
N GLU A 342 -13.13 -13.03 -34.60
CA GLU A 342 -13.89 -13.63 -35.70
C GLU A 342 -13.49 -13.04 -37.06
N GLU A 343 -13.32 -11.71 -37.16
CA GLU A 343 -12.83 -11.04 -38.39
C GLU A 343 -11.43 -11.55 -38.80
N ILE A 344 -10.52 -11.72 -37.86
CA ILE A 344 -9.19 -12.29 -38.13
C ILE A 344 -9.29 -13.72 -38.60
N THR A 345 -10.15 -14.54 -37.96
CA THR A 345 -10.39 -15.92 -38.36
C THR A 345 -10.94 -16.00 -39.79
N ALA A 346 -11.92 -15.14 -40.12
CA ALA A 346 -12.48 -15.05 -41.44
C ALA A 346 -11.43 -14.68 -42.50
N LYS A 347 -10.54 -13.73 -42.19
CA LYS A 347 -9.45 -13.34 -43.09
C LYS A 347 -8.40 -14.44 -43.28
N LEU A 348 -8.07 -15.22 -42.25
CA LEU A 348 -7.17 -16.36 -42.36
C LEU A 348 -7.75 -17.49 -43.22
N ASN A 349 -9.08 -17.63 -43.25
CA ASN A 349 -9.76 -18.63 -44.10
C ASN A 349 -10.11 -18.11 -45.51
N ASP A 350 -9.85 -16.83 -45.79
CA ASP A 350 -10.12 -16.23 -47.10
C ASP A 350 -9.07 -16.72 -48.11
N GLU A 351 -9.53 -17.47 -49.12
CA GLU A 351 -8.67 -18.02 -50.19
C GLU A 351 -8.10 -16.95 -51.13
N GLY A 352 -8.71 -15.75 -51.14
CA GLY A 352 -8.22 -14.60 -51.92
C GLY A 352 -6.94 -13.98 -51.35
N ILE A 353 -6.48 -14.37 -50.16
CA ILE A 353 -5.23 -13.88 -49.57
C ILE A 353 -4.11 -14.84 -49.90
N HIS A 354 -3.00 -14.31 -50.42
CA HIS A 354 -1.83 -15.07 -50.90
C HIS A 354 -1.00 -15.63 -49.70
N LEU A 355 -1.56 -16.61 -49.01
CA LEU A 355 -0.88 -17.39 -47.97
C LEU A 355 -0.63 -18.80 -48.49
N THR A 356 0.58 -19.36 -48.22
CA THR A 356 0.80 -20.79 -48.44
C THR A 356 -0.03 -21.62 -47.47
N ASP A 357 -0.47 -22.83 -47.85
CA ASP A 357 -1.31 -23.69 -47.00
C ASP A 357 -0.64 -24.01 -45.65
N GLU A 358 0.69 -24.20 -45.66
CA GLU A 358 1.47 -24.43 -44.43
C GLU A 358 1.44 -23.21 -43.52
N LEU A 359 1.63 -22.01 -44.08
CA LEU A 359 1.60 -20.77 -43.31
C LEU A 359 0.19 -20.49 -42.75
N ARG A 360 -0.86 -20.67 -43.57
CA ARG A 360 -2.27 -20.55 -43.18
C ARG A 360 -2.59 -21.47 -42.02
N THR A 361 -2.28 -22.73 -42.10
CA THR A 361 -2.50 -23.72 -41.04
C THR A 361 -1.78 -23.36 -39.76
N ARG A 362 -0.54 -22.91 -39.86
CA ARG A 362 0.23 -22.43 -38.69
C ARG A 362 -0.40 -21.21 -38.03
N LEU A 363 -0.77 -20.20 -38.83
CA LEU A 363 -1.37 -18.96 -38.29
C LEU A 363 -2.74 -19.22 -37.66
N LEU A 364 -3.58 -20.08 -38.22
CA LEU A 364 -4.83 -20.54 -37.64
C LEU A 364 -4.61 -21.25 -36.30
N HIS A 365 -3.58 -22.12 -36.23
CA HIS A 365 -3.23 -22.79 -34.98
C HIS A 365 -2.76 -21.77 -33.91
N GLU A 366 -1.85 -20.84 -34.27
CA GLU A 366 -1.35 -19.79 -33.38
C GLU A 366 -2.45 -18.87 -32.90
N GLN A 367 -3.38 -18.44 -33.78
CA GLN A 367 -4.54 -17.63 -33.42
C GLN A 367 -5.46 -18.37 -32.45
N ASN A 368 -5.76 -19.65 -32.72
CA ASN A 368 -6.61 -20.44 -31.85
C ASN A 368 -6.02 -20.63 -30.45
N GLN A 369 -4.71 -20.86 -30.34
CA GLN A 369 -4.02 -20.94 -29.06
C GLN A 369 -4.03 -19.59 -28.33
N ALA A 370 -3.75 -18.49 -29.04
CA ALA A 370 -3.82 -17.15 -28.46
C ALA A 370 -5.23 -16.80 -27.97
N THR A 371 -6.26 -17.15 -28.73
CA THR A 371 -7.67 -16.95 -28.33
C THR A 371 -7.99 -17.73 -27.06
N LYS A 372 -7.53 -18.98 -26.92
CA LYS A 372 -7.70 -19.75 -25.68
C LYS A 372 -7.03 -19.07 -24.48
N CYS A 373 -5.82 -18.53 -24.64
CA CYS A 373 -5.14 -17.79 -23.56
C CYS A 373 -5.91 -16.52 -23.16
N ILE A 374 -6.48 -15.79 -24.14
CA ILE A 374 -7.31 -14.60 -23.84
C ILE A 374 -8.59 -14.98 -23.08
N HIS A 375 -9.27 -16.05 -23.48
CA HIS A 375 -10.46 -16.55 -22.76
C HIS A 375 -10.10 -17.09 -21.38
N ALA A 376 -8.96 -17.78 -21.24
CA ALA A 376 -8.46 -18.23 -19.93
C ALA A 376 -8.22 -17.04 -19.01
N TRP A 377 -7.63 -15.95 -19.51
CA TRP A 377 -7.46 -14.71 -18.74
C TRP A 377 -8.80 -14.08 -18.35
N LYS A 378 -9.75 -13.97 -19.27
CA LYS A 378 -11.11 -13.46 -18.97
C LYS A 378 -11.78 -14.28 -17.87
N SER A 379 -11.73 -15.61 -17.96
CA SER A 379 -12.28 -16.52 -16.94
C SER A 379 -11.54 -16.43 -15.60
N HIS A 380 -10.22 -16.24 -15.62
CA HIS A 380 -9.42 -15.99 -14.42
C HIS A 380 -9.87 -14.73 -13.68
N LEU A 381 -10.17 -13.64 -14.41
CA LEU A 381 -10.67 -12.41 -13.81
C LEU A 381 -12.04 -12.62 -13.14
N LEU A 382 -12.94 -13.35 -13.78
CA LEU A 382 -14.25 -13.73 -13.22
C LEU A 382 -14.10 -14.55 -11.93
N ARG A 383 -13.30 -15.63 -11.97
CA ARG A 383 -13.07 -16.48 -10.79
C ARG A 383 -12.43 -15.70 -9.65
N THR A 384 -11.45 -14.83 -9.95
CA THR A 384 -10.81 -13.99 -8.93
C THR A 384 -11.83 -13.17 -8.14
N ILE A 385 -12.79 -12.54 -8.84
CA ILE A 385 -13.83 -11.72 -8.19
C ILE A 385 -14.77 -12.60 -7.36
N VAL A 386 -15.18 -13.74 -7.89
CA VAL A 386 -16.06 -14.68 -7.17
C VAL A 386 -15.37 -15.21 -5.89
N GLN A 387 -14.09 -15.53 -5.96
CA GLN A 387 -13.32 -15.98 -4.79
C GLN A 387 -13.05 -14.84 -3.78
N ASP A 388 -12.96 -13.59 -4.23
CA ASP A 388 -12.89 -12.44 -3.31
C ASP A 388 -14.25 -12.20 -2.64
N ASN A 389 -15.35 -12.30 -3.37
CA ASN A 389 -16.71 -12.24 -2.80
C ASN A 389 -16.95 -13.35 -1.76
N ALA A 390 -16.45 -14.57 -2.00
CA ALA A 390 -16.49 -15.65 -1.01
C ALA A 390 -15.80 -15.27 0.31
N LYS A 391 -14.68 -14.58 0.24
CA LYS A 391 -13.97 -14.06 1.41
C LYS A 391 -14.76 -12.94 2.10
N GLN A 392 -15.31 -11.99 1.32
CA GLN A 392 -16.10 -10.89 1.88
C GLN A 392 -17.35 -11.41 2.59
N ASP A 393 -17.97 -12.45 2.04
CA ASP A 393 -19.11 -13.12 2.67
C ASP A 393 -18.76 -13.70 4.05
N ILE A 394 -17.60 -14.37 4.19
CA ILE A 394 -17.14 -14.85 5.49
C ILE A 394 -16.92 -13.65 6.44
N LEU A 395 -16.22 -12.61 5.99
CA LEU A 395 -15.89 -11.46 6.85
C LEU A 395 -17.12 -10.68 7.30
N ALA A 396 -18.16 -10.61 6.46
CA ALA A 396 -19.42 -9.96 6.78
C ALA A 396 -20.27 -10.72 7.81
N ASN A 397 -20.12 -12.06 7.84
CA ASN A 397 -20.91 -12.96 8.68
C ASN A 397 -20.09 -13.58 9.83
N LEU A 398 -18.89 -13.08 10.09
CA LEU A 398 -17.99 -13.63 11.10
C LEU A 398 -18.47 -13.25 12.52
N ASP A 399 -19.03 -14.20 13.24
CA ASP A 399 -19.49 -14.06 14.63
C ASP A 399 -18.37 -14.30 15.66
N ARG A 400 -18.66 -14.07 16.95
CA ARG A 400 -17.70 -14.27 18.04
C ARG A 400 -17.20 -15.70 18.20
N GLY A 401 -18.02 -16.69 17.80
CA GLY A 401 -17.67 -18.11 17.86
C GLY A 401 -16.87 -18.59 16.66
N SER A 402 -16.62 -17.71 15.71
CA SER A 402 -16.04 -18.06 14.41
C SER A 402 -14.74 -17.30 14.13
N MET A 403 -13.85 -17.94 13.39
CA MET A 403 -12.62 -17.32 12.88
C MET A 403 -12.35 -17.67 11.41
N LEU A 404 -11.69 -16.76 10.72
CA LEU A 404 -11.12 -17.01 9.39
C LEU A 404 -9.62 -17.16 9.50
N MET A 405 -9.09 -18.31 9.08
CA MET A 405 -7.66 -18.59 8.98
C MET A 405 -7.20 -18.44 7.53
N ILE A 406 -6.33 -17.51 7.25
CA ILE A 406 -5.69 -17.32 5.94
C ILE A 406 -4.26 -17.81 6.04
N MET A 407 -3.89 -18.72 5.15
CA MET A 407 -2.64 -19.49 5.23
C MET A 407 -1.80 -19.29 3.97
N ASP A 408 -0.48 -19.16 4.17
CA ASP A 408 0.47 -19.06 3.06
C ASP A 408 1.88 -19.54 3.47
N TRP A 409 2.53 -20.25 2.54
CA TRP A 409 3.96 -20.52 2.64
C TRP A 409 4.74 -19.30 2.13
N ALA A 410 5.47 -18.67 3.02
CA ALA A 410 6.39 -17.64 2.57
C ALA A 410 7.50 -18.24 1.70
N MET A 411 7.98 -17.47 0.73
CA MET A 411 9.19 -17.84 -0.01
C MET A 411 10.31 -18.18 0.96
N LYS A 412 11.03 -19.27 0.69
CA LYS A 412 12.13 -19.75 1.56
C LYS A 412 13.05 -18.60 1.94
N PHE A 413 13.26 -18.45 3.24
CA PHE A 413 14.19 -17.46 3.77
C PHE A 413 15.62 -17.91 3.48
N GLN A 414 16.38 -17.08 2.80
CA GLN A 414 17.81 -17.34 2.58
C GLN A 414 18.59 -16.89 3.82
N PRO A 415 19.39 -17.78 4.44
CA PRO A 415 20.24 -17.42 5.58
C PRO A 415 21.05 -16.15 5.26
N MET A 416 21.11 -15.23 6.22
CA MET A 416 21.79 -13.94 6.08
C MET A 416 22.83 -13.78 7.19
N LYS A 417 24.03 -13.34 6.82
CA LYS A 417 25.08 -12.95 7.76
C LYS A 417 25.36 -11.46 7.60
N PHE A 418 25.69 -10.79 8.70
CA PHE A 418 26.02 -9.36 8.68
C PHE A 418 27.21 -9.04 7.76
N ARG A 419 28.25 -9.87 7.84
CA ARG A 419 29.43 -9.80 6.96
C ARG A 419 29.64 -11.15 6.31
N GLU A 420 29.01 -11.33 5.16
CA GLU A 420 29.00 -12.62 4.46
C GLU A 420 30.23 -12.80 3.60
N GLN A 421 30.91 -13.93 3.78
CA GLN A 421 32.01 -14.30 2.89
C GLN A 421 31.44 -14.84 1.56
N MET A 422 32.21 -14.69 0.46
CA MET A 422 31.80 -15.16 -0.86
C MET A 422 31.43 -16.67 -0.85
N VAL A 423 32.14 -17.49 -0.07
CA VAL A 423 31.88 -18.92 0.06
C VAL A 423 30.50 -19.19 0.71
N ASP A 424 30.11 -18.37 1.67
CA ASP A 424 28.81 -18.52 2.36
C ASP A 424 27.62 -18.13 1.49
N PHE A 425 27.87 -17.29 0.46
CA PHE A 425 26.81 -16.85 -0.44
C PHE A 425 26.28 -17.97 -1.33
N PHE A 426 27.14 -18.85 -1.80
CA PHE A 426 26.78 -19.96 -2.68
C PHE A 426 26.35 -21.19 -1.92
N GLY A 427 25.37 -21.94 -2.43
CA GLY A 427 24.92 -23.21 -1.85
C GLY A 427 24.03 -23.10 -0.62
N LYS A 428 23.50 -21.92 -0.28
CA LYS A 428 22.58 -21.73 0.82
C LYS A 428 21.32 -22.57 0.65
N ARG A 429 20.94 -23.28 1.70
CA ARG A 429 19.64 -23.93 1.80
C ARG A 429 18.66 -22.98 2.46
N GLY A 430 17.61 -22.59 1.73
CA GLY A 430 16.56 -21.71 2.28
C GLY A 430 15.78 -22.38 3.39
N ARG A 431 15.47 -21.63 4.46
CA ARG A 431 14.61 -22.05 5.59
C ARG A 431 13.15 -21.92 5.19
N SER A 432 12.34 -22.91 5.54
CA SER A 432 10.90 -22.86 5.32
C SER A 432 10.21 -22.12 6.47
N TRP A 433 9.21 -21.35 6.18
CA TRP A 433 8.35 -20.70 7.17
C TRP A 433 6.95 -20.51 6.64
N HIS A 434 5.98 -20.77 7.52
CA HIS A 434 4.57 -20.73 7.20
C HIS A 434 3.88 -19.63 8.01
N VAL A 435 2.99 -18.88 7.38
CA VAL A 435 2.26 -17.76 7.98
C VAL A 435 0.77 -18.08 7.98
N THR A 436 0.16 -18.01 9.14
CA THR A 436 -1.28 -18.16 9.34
C THR A 436 -1.82 -16.90 9.98
N CYS A 437 -2.64 -16.15 9.27
CA CYS A 437 -3.36 -15.00 9.79
C CYS A 437 -4.74 -15.45 10.27
N VAL A 438 -5.01 -15.28 11.54
CA VAL A 438 -6.30 -15.57 12.18
C VAL A 438 -7.06 -14.27 12.35
N ILE A 439 -8.27 -14.24 11.80
CA ILE A 439 -9.18 -13.11 11.86
C ILE A 439 -10.38 -13.56 12.68
N LYS A 440 -10.61 -12.93 13.83
CA LYS A 440 -11.73 -13.21 14.72
C LYS A 440 -12.81 -12.17 14.56
N GLY A 441 -14.06 -12.57 14.69
CA GLY A 441 -15.19 -11.65 14.79
C GLY A 441 -15.27 -10.99 16.17
N GLY A 442 -15.77 -9.76 16.24
CA GLY A 442 -15.92 -9.03 17.50
C GLY A 442 -17.32 -8.42 17.65
N ASP A 443 -17.76 -8.13 18.90
CA ASP A 443 -18.98 -7.37 19.17
C ASP A 443 -18.74 -5.89 18.89
N TYR A 444 -19.30 -5.41 17.82
CA TYR A 444 -19.13 -4.02 17.41
C TYR A 444 -20.45 -3.31 17.26
N SER A 445 -20.85 -2.62 18.31
CA SER A 445 -21.85 -1.57 18.20
C SER A 445 -21.24 -0.38 17.46
N GLY A 446 -21.31 -0.38 16.13
CA GLY A 446 -21.10 0.78 15.30
C GLY A 446 -19.83 0.86 14.43
N ASP A 447 -18.79 0.07 14.65
CA ASP A 447 -17.58 0.09 13.82
C ASP A 447 -17.01 -1.35 13.78
N GLN A 448 -17.18 -2.06 12.64
CA GLN A 448 -16.67 -3.45 12.51
C GLN A 448 -15.14 -3.45 12.52
N ARG A 449 -14.55 -3.61 13.67
CA ARG A 449 -13.12 -3.88 13.82
C ARG A 449 -12.91 -5.38 13.94
N VAL A 450 -12.12 -5.91 13.05
CA VAL A 450 -11.75 -7.31 13.02
C VAL A 450 -10.36 -7.47 13.62
N GLU A 451 -10.26 -8.26 14.67
CA GLU A 451 -8.98 -8.57 15.29
C GLU A 451 -8.19 -9.53 14.41
N VAL A 452 -6.90 -9.23 14.17
CA VAL A 452 -6.03 -10.05 13.33
C VAL A 452 -4.76 -10.42 14.08
N GLU A 453 -4.62 -11.70 14.33
CA GLU A 453 -3.43 -12.29 14.91
C GLU A 453 -2.68 -13.13 13.86
N THR A 454 -1.37 -13.12 13.88
CA THR A 454 -0.53 -13.84 12.90
C THR A 454 0.37 -14.82 13.59
N PHE A 455 0.17 -16.09 13.31
CA PHE A 455 0.98 -17.21 13.80
C PHE A 455 2.00 -17.61 12.73
N VAL A 456 3.26 -17.64 13.09
CA VAL A 456 4.36 -17.98 12.17
C VAL A 456 5.12 -19.18 12.66
N HIS A 457 5.12 -20.24 11.87
CA HIS A 457 5.87 -21.47 12.14
C HIS A 457 7.19 -21.44 11.37
N LEU A 458 8.30 -21.47 12.07
CA LEU A 458 9.66 -21.42 11.54
C LEU A 458 10.28 -22.82 11.56
N PHE A 459 10.92 -23.20 10.47
CA PHE A 459 11.52 -24.52 10.29
C PHE A 459 12.96 -24.40 9.79
N ASP A 460 13.87 -25.16 10.37
CA ASP A 460 15.19 -25.35 9.79
C ASP A 460 15.12 -26.17 8.49
N ALA A 461 14.29 -27.20 8.48
CA ALA A 461 13.97 -27.97 7.28
C ALA A 461 12.51 -28.43 7.33
N CYS A 462 11.77 -28.21 6.25
CA CYS A 462 10.41 -28.70 6.11
C CYS A 462 10.11 -29.01 4.64
N ILE A 463 9.45 -30.14 4.40
CA ILE A 463 8.84 -30.44 3.11
C ILE A 463 7.45 -29.81 3.13
N GLN A 464 7.17 -28.96 2.15
CA GLN A 464 5.91 -28.27 2.01
C GLN A 464 4.87 -29.18 1.35
N ASP A 465 4.24 -30.04 2.15
CA ASP A 465 3.21 -30.99 1.74
C ASP A 465 1.95 -30.86 2.61
N TRP A 466 0.92 -31.62 2.27
CA TRP A 466 -0.35 -31.60 2.95
C TRP A 466 -0.29 -31.94 4.44
N PHE A 467 0.59 -32.90 4.82
CA PHE A 467 0.73 -33.31 6.21
C PHE A 467 1.38 -32.23 7.07
N SER A 468 2.33 -31.49 6.50
CA SER A 468 2.90 -30.31 7.14
C SER A 468 1.84 -29.23 7.38
N ILE A 469 0.96 -29.00 6.40
CA ILE A 469 -0.15 -28.04 6.54
C ILE A 469 -1.14 -28.54 7.62
N ALA A 470 -1.55 -29.80 7.56
CA ALA A 470 -2.45 -30.40 8.57
C ALA A 470 -1.90 -30.22 9.98
N SER A 471 -0.60 -30.47 10.16
CA SER A 471 0.11 -30.31 11.44
C SER A 471 0.15 -28.84 11.92
N ILE A 472 0.37 -27.90 11.02
CA ILE A 472 0.37 -26.46 11.31
C ILE A 472 -1.04 -25.98 11.68
N VAL A 473 -2.04 -26.39 10.91
CA VAL A 473 -3.43 -26.04 11.16
C VAL A 473 -3.86 -26.52 12.53
N GLU A 474 -3.63 -27.80 12.84
CA GLU A 474 -3.99 -28.38 14.14
C GLU A 474 -3.30 -27.65 15.30
N HIS A 475 -1.98 -27.37 15.19
CA HIS A 475 -1.26 -26.64 16.22
C HIS A 475 -1.83 -25.22 16.43
N THR A 476 -2.17 -24.52 15.33
CA THR A 476 -2.79 -23.20 15.42
C THR A 476 -4.17 -23.26 16.07
N LEU A 477 -5.02 -24.22 15.66
CA LEU A 477 -6.34 -24.45 16.26
C LEU A 477 -6.25 -24.72 17.76
N LYS A 478 -5.30 -25.58 18.17
CA LYS A 478 -5.04 -25.87 19.59
C LYS A 478 -4.68 -24.61 20.37
N VAL A 479 -3.76 -23.79 19.87
CA VAL A 479 -3.32 -22.56 20.54
C VAL A 479 -4.48 -21.57 20.64
N VAL A 480 -5.20 -21.32 19.54
CA VAL A 480 -6.34 -20.40 19.52
C VAL A 480 -7.43 -20.87 20.49
N LYS A 481 -7.75 -22.18 20.52
CA LYS A 481 -8.78 -22.73 21.42
C LYS A 481 -8.42 -22.63 22.89
N MET A 482 -7.14 -22.74 23.22
CA MET A 482 -6.65 -22.57 24.60
C MET A 482 -6.76 -21.11 25.06
N GLU A 483 -6.53 -20.16 24.16
CA GLU A 483 -6.58 -18.73 24.45
C GLU A 483 -8.01 -18.17 24.38
N ASP A 484 -8.80 -18.67 23.45
CA ASP A 484 -10.19 -18.27 23.23
C ASP A 484 -11.11 -19.51 23.15
N PRO A 485 -11.59 -20.00 24.29
CA PRO A 485 -12.45 -21.18 24.34
C PRO A 485 -13.80 -21.01 23.63
N GLN A 486 -14.24 -19.78 23.31
CA GLN A 486 -15.52 -19.50 22.64
C GLN A 486 -15.47 -19.86 21.15
N ILE A 487 -14.30 -19.92 20.52
CA ILE A 487 -14.15 -20.27 19.12
C ILE A 487 -14.57 -21.73 18.92
N THR A 488 -15.61 -21.93 18.11
CA THR A 488 -16.15 -23.24 17.74
C THR A 488 -16.12 -23.51 16.25
N ASN A 489 -16.01 -22.47 15.42
CA ASN A 489 -16.06 -22.59 13.96
C ASN A 489 -14.81 -21.97 13.33
N VAL A 490 -14.32 -22.62 12.27
CA VAL A 490 -13.22 -22.08 11.47
C VAL A 490 -13.53 -22.12 9.99
N TYR A 491 -13.26 -21.01 9.34
CA TYR A 491 -13.19 -20.86 7.89
C TYR A 491 -11.74 -20.84 7.48
N LEU A 492 -11.38 -21.60 6.46
CA LEU A 492 -10.01 -21.69 5.97
C LEU A 492 -9.90 -21.03 4.59
N ARG A 493 -8.76 -20.39 4.35
CA ARG A 493 -8.43 -19.84 3.04
C ARG A 493 -6.94 -19.95 2.78
N SER A 494 -6.56 -20.32 1.55
CA SER A 494 -5.16 -20.36 1.10
C SER A 494 -5.08 -20.06 -0.40
N ASP A 495 -3.85 -20.04 -0.93
CA ASP A 495 -3.64 -20.13 -2.36
C ASP A 495 -3.97 -21.55 -2.89
N ASN A 496 -3.88 -21.72 -4.19
CA ASN A 496 -4.19 -22.99 -4.87
C ASN A 496 -2.94 -23.89 -5.05
N ALA A 497 -1.94 -23.78 -4.16
CA ALA A 497 -0.76 -24.63 -4.22
C ALA A 497 -1.07 -26.08 -3.82
N GLY A 498 -0.41 -27.04 -4.43
CA GLY A 498 -0.69 -28.48 -4.25
C GLY A 498 -0.53 -28.98 -2.81
N CYS A 499 0.19 -28.28 -1.93
CA CYS A 499 0.26 -28.61 -0.51
C CYS A 499 -1.00 -28.25 0.27
N TYR A 500 -1.77 -27.26 -0.19
CA TYR A 500 -3.08 -26.90 0.35
C TYR A 500 -4.21 -27.61 -0.38
N HIS A 501 -4.12 -27.62 -1.70
CA HIS A 501 -5.20 -28.08 -2.58
C HIS A 501 -5.02 -29.56 -2.97
N ASN A 502 -5.25 -30.45 -2.01
CA ASN A 502 -5.21 -31.87 -2.22
C ASN A 502 -6.25 -32.60 -1.37
N THR A 503 -6.56 -33.83 -1.77
CA THR A 503 -7.61 -34.65 -1.17
C THR A 503 -7.29 -35.03 0.26
N GLU A 504 -6.04 -35.38 0.55
CA GLU A 504 -5.60 -35.88 1.84
C GLU A 504 -5.78 -34.80 2.92
N LEU A 505 -5.40 -33.54 2.64
CA LEU A 505 -5.61 -32.43 3.57
C LEU A 505 -7.10 -32.20 3.79
N LEU A 506 -7.87 -32.01 2.72
CA LEU A 506 -9.30 -31.68 2.80
C LEU A 506 -10.08 -32.69 3.61
N LEU A 507 -9.86 -34.00 3.38
CA LEU A 507 -10.58 -35.06 4.07
C LEU A 507 -10.08 -35.33 5.50
N SER A 508 -8.88 -34.86 5.86
CA SER A 508 -8.33 -34.99 7.22
C SER A 508 -8.71 -33.84 8.14
N LEU A 509 -9.01 -32.65 7.62
CA LEU A 509 -9.23 -31.42 8.41
C LEU A 509 -10.33 -31.57 9.45
N GLN A 510 -11.46 -32.19 9.10
CA GLN A 510 -12.61 -32.30 10.00
C GLN A 510 -12.26 -33.16 11.24
N ALA A 511 -11.60 -34.29 11.03
CA ALA A 511 -11.19 -35.16 12.13
C ALA A 511 -10.15 -34.48 13.04
N LEU A 512 -9.20 -33.72 12.45
CA LEU A 512 -8.15 -33.01 13.19
C LEU A 512 -8.73 -31.85 14.02
N SER A 513 -9.64 -31.07 13.45
CA SER A 513 -10.25 -29.91 14.13
C SER A 513 -11.23 -30.32 15.23
N ALA A 514 -11.98 -31.42 15.04
CA ALA A 514 -12.93 -31.93 16.01
C ALA A 514 -12.29 -32.30 17.35
N ARG A 515 -11.01 -32.75 17.35
CA ARG A 515 -10.26 -33.02 18.57
C ARG A 515 -10.09 -31.82 19.50
N HIS A 516 -10.16 -30.62 18.93
CA HIS A 516 -10.06 -29.36 19.67
C HIS A 516 -11.43 -28.68 19.88
N GLY A 517 -12.53 -29.38 19.57
CA GLY A 517 -13.88 -28.82 19.67
C GLY A 517 -14.11 -27.63 18.71
N ILE A 518 -13.49 -27.69 17.57
CA ILE A 518 -13.64 -26.70 16.47
C ILE A 518 -14.13 -27.43 15.22
N VAL A 519 -15.12 -26.84 14.54
CA VAL A 519 -15.67 -27.37 13.28
C VAL A 519 -15.09 -26.57 12.14
N VAL A 520 -14.52 -27.25 11.14
CA VAL A 520 -14.20 -26.63 9.87
C VAL A 520 -15.49 -26.45 9.08
N VAL A 521 -15.92 -25.21 8.85
CA VAL A 521 -17.17 -24.91 8.15
C VAL A 521 -16.92 -24.89 6.64
N ARG A 522 -15.87 -24.20 6.21
CA ARG A 522 -15.59 -23.97 4.80
C ARG A 522 -14.10 -23.80 4.55
N TYR A 523 -13.64 -24.27 3.39
CA TYR A 523 -12.28 -24.01 2.91
C TYR A 523 -12.36 -23.46 1.48
N ASP A 524 -11.88 -22.25 1.29
CA ASP A 524 -11.86 -21.55 0.01
C ASP A 524 -10.43 -21.38 -0.50
N PHE A 525 -10.25 -21.64 -1.79
CA PHE A 525 -8.98 -21.40 -2.47
C PHE A 525 -9.08 -20.13 -3.30
N SER A 526 -8.07 -19.27 -3.24
CA SER A 526 -7.95 -18.15 -4.18
C SER A 526 -7.64 -18.67 -5.57
N ASP A 527 -8.09 -17.97 -6.61
CA ASP A 527 -7.67 -18.32 -7.98
C ASP A 527 -6.15 -18.19 -8.09
N PRO A 528 -5.46 -19.06 -8.85
CA PRO A 528 -3.99 -19.05 -8.91
C PRO A 528 -3.41 -17.66 -9.13
N GLN A 529 -2.43 -17.26 -8.33
CA GLN A 529 -1.72 -15.98 -8.35
C GLN A 529 -2.56 -14.70 -8.10
N SER A 530 -3.85 -14.85 -7.80
CA SER A 530 -4.71 -13.72 -7.40
C SER A 530 -4.62 -13.39 -5.90
N GLY A 531 -3.92 -14.20 -5.12
CA GLY A 531 -4.03 -14.26 -3.67
C GLY A 531 -3.06 -13.39 -2.88
N LYS A 532 -2.63 -12.20 -3.34
CA LYS A 532 -1.87 -11.29 -2.46
C LYS A 532 -2.76 -10.77 -1.34
N ASP A 533 -2.73 -11.47 -0.22
CA ASP A 533 -3.60 -11.23 0.93
C ASP A 533 -2.83 -10.67 2.15
N VAL A 534 -3.45 -10.77 3.31
CA VAL A 534 -2.90 -10.33 4.59
C VAL A 534 -1.57 -11.00 4.92
N CYS A 535 -1.39 -12.29 4.57
CA CYS A 535 -0.15 -13.04 4.78
C CYS A 535 1.03 -12.37 4.07
N ASP A 536 0.92 -12.03 2.79
CA ASP A 536 1.97 -11.33 2.05
C ASP A 536 2.39 -10.00 2.68
N ARG A 537 1.43 -9.23 3.18
CA ARG A 537 1.69 -7.95 3.87
C ARG A 537 2.47 -8.17 5.16
N ARG A 538 2.11 -9.19 5.94
CA ARG A 538 2.82 -9.58 7.16
C ARG A 538 4.24 -10.08 6.85
N ILE A 539 4.39 -10.94 5.84
CA ILE A 539 5.68 -11.42 5.35
C ILE A 539 6.61 -10.27 4.95
N ALA A 540 6.10 -9.26 4.26
CA ALA A 540 6.89 -8.09 3.87
C ALA A 540 7.41 -7.31 5.08
N SER A 541 6.56 -7.10 6.09
CA SER A 541 6.95 -6.44 7.35
C SER A 541 8.00 -7.25 8.10
N MET A 542 7.81 -8.57 8.21
CA MET A 542 8.76 -9.48 8.86
C MET A 542 10.12 -9.49 8.14
N LYS A 543 10.15 -9.58 6.80
CA LYS A 543 11.40 -9.51 6.02
C LYS A 543 12.14 -8.20 6.24
N THR A 544 11.43 -7.08 6.36
CA THR A 544 12.05 -5.77 6.66
C THR A 544 12.64 -5.76 8.07
N HIS A 545 11.95 -6.34 9.03
CA HIS A 545 12.40 -6.45 10.43
C HIS A 545 13.68 -7.29 10.56
N ILE A 546 13.73 -8.47 9.90
CA ILE A 546 14.93 -9.31 9.86
C ILE A 546 16.11 -8.56 9.22
N ARG A 547 15.89 -7.85 8.10
CA ARG A 547 16.96 -7.07 7.47
C ARG A 547 17.52 -5.99 8.38
N ARG A 548 16.66 -5.34 9.17
CA ARG A 548 17.09 -4.37 10.17
C ARG A 548 18.03 -5.03 11.18
N TRP A 549 17.62 -6.17 11.76
CA TRP A 549 18.40 -6.95 12.71
C TRP A 549 19.78 -7.37 12.17
N VAL A 550 19.81 -7.85 10.93
CA VAL A 550 21.08 -8.20 10.26
C VAL A 550 21.96 -6.97 10.05
N ASN A 551 21.40 -5.82 9.68
CA ASN A 551 22.16 -4.58 9.50
C ASN A 551 22.75 -4.02 10.82
N GLU A 552 22.19 -4.40 11.97
CA GLU A 552 22.69 -4.07 13.29
C GLU A 552 23.87 -4.96 13.75
N GLY A 553 24.28 -5.92 12.93
CA GLY A 553 25.48 -6.74 13.16
C GLY A 553 25.23 -8.19 13.53
N HIS A 554 23.97 -8.68 13.39
CA HIS A 554 23.56 -10.02 13.78
C HIS A 554 23.40 -10.96 12.59
N ASP A 555 23.72 -12.22 12.78
CA ASP A 555 23.46 -13.27 11.80
C ASP A 555 22.07 -13.88 11.98
N VAL A 556 21.47 -14.35 10.88
CA VAL A 556 20.21 -15.10 10.88
C VAL A 556 20.37 -16.30 9.94
N THR A 557 20.74 -17.45 10.50
CA THR A 557 21.07 -18.67 9.74
C THR A 557 20.19 -19.87 10.11
N THR A 558 19.59 -19.87 11.30
CA THR A 558 18.72 -20.92 11.83
C THR A 558 17.30 -20.39 12.04
N ALA A 559 16.34 -21.30 12.26
CA ALA A 559 14.97 -20.95 12.62
C ALA A 559 14.90 -20.25 13.99
N GLU A 560 15.74 -20.63 14.93
CA GLU A 560 15.83 -20.00 16.26
C GLU A 560 16.36 -18.56 16.16
N GLU A 561 17.45 -18.34 15.43
CA GLU A 561 17.98 -17.00 15.18
C GLU A 561 16.97 -16.12 14.42
N MET A 562 16.20 -16.70 13.49
CA MET A 562 15.12 -16.02 12.80
C MET A 562 14.01 -15.59 13.77
N LYS A 563 13.65 -16.44 14.77
CA LYS A 563 12.71 -16.08 15.82
C LYS A 563 13.24 -14.93 16.67
N VAL A 564 14.50 -15.00 17.13
CA VAL A 564 15.14 -13.93 17.90
C VAL A 564 15.14 -12.62 17.13
N ALA A 565 15.50 -12.65 15.85
CA ALA A 565 15.47 -11.48 14.98
C ALA A 565 14.05 -10.87 14.89
N LEU A 566 13.03 -11.71 14.70
CA LEU A 566 11.64 -11.27 14.54
C LEU A 566 11.01 -10.74 15.84
N GLU A 567 11.51 -11.18 16.99
CA GLU A 567 11.07 -10.72 18.33
C GLU A 567 11.89 -9.53 18.86
N SER A 568 12.99 -9.16 18.19
CA SER A 568 13.80 -8.02 18.56
C SER A 568 13.01 -6.70 18.52
N HIS A 569 13.46 -5.67 19.24
CA HIS A 569 12.87 -4.31 19.23
C HIS A 569 11.35 -4.26 19.51
N GLY A 570 10.84 -5.16 20.35
CA GLY A 570 9.42 -5.27 20.67
C GLY A 570 8.61 -6.07 19.66
N GLY A 571 9.27 -6.75 18.72
CA GLY A 571 8.67 -7.69 17.79
C GLY A 571 7.92 -7.04 16.62
N VAL A 572 7.35 -7.88 15.76
CA VAL A 572 6.48 -7.43 14.66
C VAL A 572 5.03 -7.43 15.17
N ARG A 573 4.39 -6.26 15.13
CA ARG A 573 3.03 -6.05 15.67
C ARG A 573 2.04 -7.11 15.18
N GLY A 574 1.35 -7.75 16.12
CA GLY A 574 0.33 -8.76 15.87
C GLY A 574 0.87 -10.08 15.30
N CYS A 575 2.19 -10.32 15.38
CA CYS A 575 2.82 -11.56 14.94
C CYS A 575 3.44 -12.31 16.12
N ARG A 576 3.30 -13.63 16.13
CA ARG A 576 3.87 -14.56 17.09
C ARG A 576 4.66 -15.65 16.36
N PHE A 577 5.76 -16.08 16.91
CA PHE A 577 6.72 -16.95 16.23
C PHE A 577 6.99 -18.20 17.06
N ALA A 578 6.91 -19.37 16.43
CA ALA A 578 7.29 -20.65 17.03
C ALA A 578 8.32 -21.33 16.13
N VAL A 579 9.30 -21.98 16.74
CA VAL A 579 10.21 -22.88 16.05
C VAL A 579 9.69 -24.29 16.21
N VAL A 580 9.51 -24.99 15.11
CA VAL A 580 8.83 -26.27 15.06
C VAL A 580 9.51 -27.25 14.12
N GLU A 581 9.26 -28.54 14.35
CA GLU A 581 9.71 -29.65 13.53
C GLU A 581 8.52 -30.58 13.23
N ILE A 582 8.51 -31.23 12.08
CA ILE A 582 7.45 -32.17 11.70
C ILE A 582 8.01 -33.59 11.55
N ASN A 583 7.46 -34.49 12.32
CA ASN A 583 7.76 -35.92 12.24
C ASN A 583 6.74 -36.61 11.31
N LYS A 584 7.16 -36.94 10.10
CA LYS A 584 6.32 -37.60 9.12
C LYS A 584 5.98 -39.06 9.36
N THR A 585 6.61 -39.74 10.34
CA THR A 585 6.28 -41.13 10.64
C THR A 585 4.86 -41.32 11.16
N LYS A 586 4.20 -40.23 11.55
CA LYS A 586 2.81 -40.21 12.02
C LYS A 586 1.76 -40.02 10.88
N MET A 587 2.21 -39.89 9.65
CA MET A 587 1.31 -39.79 8.50
C MET A 587 0.67 -41.14 8.20
N ASN A 588 -0.67 -41.23 8.32
CA ASN A 588 -1.39 -42.51 8.24
C ASN A 588 -2.78 -42.40 7.56
N ALA A 589 -3.13 -41.25 6.95
CA ALA A 589 -4.39 -41.11 6.24
C ALA A 589 -4.41 -41.95 4.95
N GLU A 590 -5.52 -42.61 4.71
CA GLU A 590 -5.83 -43.33 3.49
C GLU A 590 -7.17 -42.82 2.93
N VAL A 591 -7.11 -42.13 1.81
CA VAL A 591 -8.27 -41.48 1.21
C VAL A 591 -8.35 -41.77 -0.29
N CYS A 592 -9.57 -41.86 -0.83
CA CYS A 592 -9.80 -41.93 -2.26
C CYS A 592 -9.60 -40.53 -2.87
N LYS A 593 -8.93 -40.46 -4.02
CA LYS A 593 -8.71 -39.17 -4.72
C LYS A 593 -10.04 -38.60 -5.20
N ILE A 594 -10.26 -37.32 -4.93
CA ILE A 594 -11.39 -36.57 -5.52
C ILE A 594 -11.03 -36.25 -6.99
N PRO A 595 -11.81 -36.75 -7.95
CA PRO A 595 -11.58 -36.49 -9.37
C PRO A 595 -11.69 -35.00 -9.70
N GLY A 596 -10.70 -34.44 -10.42
CA GLY A 596 -10.74 -33.05 -10.86
C GLY A 596 -10.61 -32.01 -9.73
N ILE A 597 -10.07 -32.41 -8.59
CA ILE A 597 -9.91 -31.52 -7.42
C ILE A 597 -9.26 -30.18 -7.78
N SER A 598 -8.32 -30.13 -8.71
CA SER A 598 -7.65 -28.91 -9.15
C SER A 598 -8.57 -27.85 -9.77
N PHE A 599 -9.79 -28.20 -10.13
CA PHE A 599 -10.82 -27.30 -10.66
C PHE A 599 -11.86 -26.91 -9.62
N LEU A 600 -11.80 -27.47 -8.39
CA LEU A 600 -12.75 -27.21 -7.32
C LEU A 600 -12.16 -26.20 -6.34
N ASN A 601 -12.76 -25.04 -6.17
CA ASN A 601 -12.15 -23.94 -5.41
C ASN A 601 -12.84 -23.68 -4.06
N ASN A 602 -14.00 -24.24 -3.81
CA ASN A 602 -14.75 -24.01 -2.57
C ASN A 602 -15.28 -25.34 -2.01
N PHE A 603 -15.09 -25.57 -0.72
CA PHE A 603 -15.47 -26.79 -0.02
C PHE A 603 -16.22 -26.44 1.26
N HIS A 604 -17.47 -26.91 1.40
CA HIS A 604 -18.26 -26.84 2.62
C HIS A 604 -18.27 -28.20 3.30
N PHE A 605 -17.97 -28.21 4.58
CA PHE A 605 -17.88 -29.41 5.38
C PHE A 605 -19.19 -29.63 6.14
N TYR A 606 -19.70 -30.86 6.11
CA TYR A 606 -20.88 -31.34 6.81
C TYR A 606 -20.47 -32.51 7.70
N GLU A 607 -21.35 -32.96 8.57
CA GLU A 607 -21.08 -34.11 9.45
C GLU A 607 -20.80 -35.41 8.67
N ASP A 608 -21.49 -35.61 7.54
CA ASP A 608 -21.47 -36.83 6.72
C ASP A 608 -20.59 -36.72 5.47
N GLY A 609 -20.05 -35.53 5.15
CA GLY A 609 -19.28 -35.38 3.94
C GLY A 609 -18.86 -33.94 3.63
N VAL A 610 -18.34 -33.75 2.43
CA VAL A 610 -17.90 -32.45 1.94
C VAL A 610 -18.52 -32.15 0.60
N ARG A 611 -19.07 -30.94 0.43
CA ARG A 611 -19.61 -30.45 -0.83
C ARG A 611 -18.66 -29.46 -1.47
N SER A 612 -18.43 -29.59 -2.77
CA SER A 612 -17.45 -28.80 -3.49
C SER A 612 -18.06 -28.05 -4.68
N TRP A 613 -17.47 -26.91 -5.03
CA TRP A 613 -17.82 -26.09 -6.18
C TRP A 613 -16.58 -25.68 -6.97
N LYS A 614 -16.75 -25.50 -8.29
CA LYS A 614 -15.74 -24.90 -9.16
C LYS A 614 -15.60 -23.40 -8.92
N ALA A 615 -16.68 -22.72 -8.59
CA ALA A 615 -16.73 -21.32 -8.22
C ALA A 615 -17.81 -21.11 -7.14
N TYR A 616 -17.60 -20.18 -6.23
CA TYR A 616 -18.42 -19.98 -5.04
C TYR A 616 -19.90 -19.84 -5.36
N GLN A 617 -20.71 -20.73 -4.80
CA GLN A 617 -22.18 -20.78 -4.94
C GLN A 617 -22.73 -20.90 -6.38
N ILE A 618 -21.94 -21.35 -7.35
CA ILE A 618 -22.39 -21.58 -8.72
C ILE A 618 -22.72 -23.05 -8.91
N GLY A 619 -24.01 -23.35 -9.13
CA GLY A 619 -24.57 -24.68 -9.18
C GLY A 619 -24.86 -25.29 -7.80
N LYS A 620 -25.33 -26.54 -7.78
CA LYS A 620 -25.67 -27.29 -6.54
C LYS A 620 -24.43 -27.77 -5.78
N GLY A 621 -23.29 -27.87 -6.48
CA GLY A 621 -22.08 -28.49 -5.97
C GLY A 621 -22.14 -30.01 -5.85
N HIS A 622 -20.99 -30.66 -5.98
CA HIS A 622 -20.89 -32.12 -5.84
C HIS A 622 -20.64 -32.50 -4.39
N PHE A 623 -21.35 -33.51 -3.90
CA PHE A 623 -21.23 -34.00 -2.52
C PHE A 623 -20.44 -35.29 -2.45
N TYR A 624 -19.40 -35.33 -1.64
CA TYR A 624 -18.59 -36.51 -1.34
C TYR A 624 -18.85 -36.96 0.10
N SER A 625 -19.47 -38.14 0.28
CA SER A 625 -19.67 -38.73 1.61
C SER A 625 -18.32 -39.23 2.18
N TYR A 626 -18.02 -38.94 3.44
CA TYR A 626 -16.82 -39.45 4.10
C TYR A 626 -16.75 -40.97 4.06
N ALA A 627 -17.89 -41.66 4.20
CA ALA A 627 -17.92 -43.11 4.14
C ALA A 627 -17.45 -43.70 2.78
N SER A 628 -17.52 -42.90 1.70
CA SER A 628 -17.10 -43.32 0.37
C SER A 628 -15.68 -42.94 0.00
N VAL A 629 -15.12 -41.91 0.65
CA VAL A 629 -13.82 -41.32 0.24
C VAL A 629 -12.73 -41.45 1.32
N VAL A 630 -13.09 -41.71 2.57
CA VAL A 630 -12.12 -41.85 3.67
C VAL A 630 -12.07 -43.34 4.10
N THR A 631 -10.98 -44.02 3.78
CA THR A 631 -10.72 -45.38 4.24
C THR A 631 -10.14 -45.38 5.65
N ARG A 632 -9.20 -44.43 5.88
CA ARG A 632 -8.60 -44.21 7.18
C ARG A 632 -8.36 -42.71 7.40
N ALA A 633 -8.96 -42.15 8.45
CA ALA A 633 -8.73 -40.76 8.84
C ALA A 633 -7.34 -40.56 9.43
N GLN A 634 -6.78 -39.36 9.28
CA GLN A 634 -5.56 -38.96 9.94
C GLN A 634 -5.82 -38.84 11.47
N GLU A 635 -5.16 -39.68 12.27
CA GLU A 635 -5.42 -39.74 13.71
C GLU A 635 -4.60 -38.72 14.51
N ASP A 636 -3.38 -38.38 14.05
CA ASP A 636 -2.47 -37.52 14.78
C ASP A 636 -1.61 -36.70 13.81
N THR A 637 -1.03 -35.61 14.28
CA THR A 637 -0.10 -34.81 13.49
C THR A 637 1.31 -34.91 14.07
N GLY A 638 2.29 -34.66 13.24
CA GLY A 638 3.70 -34.83 13.58
C GLY A 638 4.40 -33.60 14.13
N LEU A 639 3.68 -32.49 14.39
CA LEU A 639 4.32 -31.25 14.80
C LEU A 639 4.87 -31.34 16.24
N LYS A 640 6.17 -31.09 16.37
CA LYS A 640 6.87 -30.94 17.64
C LYS A 640 7.30 -29.48 17.80
N VAL A 641 6.89 -28.86 18.88
CA VAL A 641 7.29 -27.50 19.23
C VAL A 641 8.67 -27.54 19.89
N LEU A 642 9.64 -26.89 19.25
CA LEU A 642 11.00 -26.72 19.80
C LEU A 642 11.08 -25.47 20.67
N VAL A 643 10.56 -24.34 20.13
CA VAL A 643 10.41 -23.09 20.88
C VAL A 643 8.96 -22.60 20.67
N PRO A 644 8.18 -22.45 21.75
CA PRO A 644 6.77 -22.11 21.67
C PRO A 644 6.57 -20.67 21.18
N PHE A 645 5.33 -20.34 20.84
CA PHE A 645 4.93 -18.96 20.57
C PHE A 645 5.20 -18.09 21.80
N SER A 646 5.75 -16.90 21.56
CA SER A 646 5.87 -15.87 22.59
C SER A 646 4.49 -15.46 23.13
N SER A 647 4.43 -15.11 24.39
CA SER A 647 3.26 -14.45 24.98
C SER A 647 2.99 -13.14 24.23
N GLN A 648 1.71 -12.80 24.02
CA GLN A 648 1.27 -11.71 23.15
C GLN A 648 2.09 -10.43 23.30
N PRO A 649 2.65 -9.88 22.22
CA PRO A 649 3.08 -8.50 22.25
C PRO A 649 1.81 -7.62 22.32
N GLY A 650 1.77 -6.72 23.29
CA GLY A 650 0.61 -5.92 23.62
C GLY A 650 0.18 -4.91 22.57
N CYS A 651 -0.31 -5.34 21.44
CA CYS A 651 -1.12 -4.60 20.49
C CYS A 651 -1.44 -5.48 19.28
N LEU A 652 -2.66 -5.89 19.13
CA LEU A 652 -3.17 -6.61 17.96
C LEU A 652 -3.20 -5.73 16.71
N GLY A 653 -2.94 -6.31 15.54
CA GLY A 653 -3.01 -5.61 14.26
C GLY A 653 -4.46 -5.53 13.80
N GLU A 654 -5.00 -4.33 13.67
CA GLU A 654 -6.34 -4.08 13.12
C GLU A 654 -6.29 -4.01 11.59
N ILE A 655 -7.18 -4.72 10.89
CA ILE A 655 -7.47 -4.51 9.47
C ILE A 655 -8.79 -3.76 9.38
N ALA A 656 -8.78 -2.61 8.73
CA ALA A 656 -10.02 -1.94 8.39
C ALA A 656 -10.73 -2.76 7.31
N VAL A 657 -11.83 -3.42 7.67
CA VAL A 657 -12.78 -3.93 6.69
C VAL A 657 -13.48 -2.71 6.10
N HIS A 658 -13.34 -2.50 4.81
CA HIS A 658 -14.05 -1.44 4.12
C HIS A 658 -15.53 -1.78 4.04
N SER A 659 -16.26 -1.55 5.12
CA SER A 659 -17.68 -1.27 5.02
C SER A 659 -17.83 0.16 4.50
N SER A 660 -18.69 0.37 3.54
CA SER A 660 -19.01 1.63 2.89
C SER A 660 -19.75 2.60 3.83
N ALA A 661 -19.23 2.86 5.03
CA ALA A 661 -19.68 3.92 5.91
C ALA A 661 -18.58 4.27 6.91
N LYS A 662 -17.68 5.16 6.53
CA LYS A 662 -16.95 5.91 7.55
C LYS A 662 -17.90 6.92 8.16
N SER A 663 -18.46 6.60 9.33
CA SER A 663 -18.92 7.66 10.22
C SER A 663 -17.66 8.42 10.66
N HIS A 664 -17.53 9.66 10.24
CA HIS A 664 -16.63 10.58 10.89
C HIS A 664 -17.05 10.65 12.37
N LYS A 665 -16.15 10.39 13.31
CA LYS A 665 -16.25 10.96 14.62
C LYS A 665 -16.23 12.47 14.41
N ALA A 666 -17.41 13.06 14.42
CA ALA A 666 -17.57 14.48 14.56
C ALA A 666 -17.16 14.80 16.00
N ASP A 667 -15.97 15.36 16.21
CA ASP A 667 -15.76 16.23 17.35
C ASP A 667 -16.81 17.33 17.20
N GLY A 668 -17.90 17.26 17.96
CA GLY A 668 -18.92 18.26 18.22
C GLY A 668 -19.11 19.42 17.23
N LEU A 669 -18.96 19.18 15.93
CA LEU A 669 -19.10 20.17 14.88
C LEU A 669 -20.51 20.09 14.30
N PHE A 670 -21.23 21.21 14.38
CA PHE A 670 -22.56 21.37 13.82
C PHE A 670 -22.45 21.93 12.41
N SER A 671 -22.92 21.18 11.41
CA SER A 671 -23.01 21.66 10.02
C SER A 671 -24.31 22.45 9.82
N CYS A 672 -24.27 23.47 8.94
CA CYS A 672 -25.47 24.17 8.52
C CYS A 672 -26.45 23.20 7.84
N VAL A 673 -27.72 23.32 8.17
CA VAL A 673 -28.81 22.49 7.62
C VAL A 673 -29.29 22.98 6.25
N GLU A 674 -28.90 24.19 5.83
CA GLU A 674 -29.26 24.74 4.53
C GLU A 674 -28.51 24.02 3.44
N GLN A 675 -29.25 23.57 2.41
CA GLN A 675 -28.72 22.74 1.35
C GLN A 675 -27.66 23.50 0.54
N GLY A 676 -26.43 22.98 0.51
CA GLY A 676 -25.28 23.59 -0.20
C GLY A 676 -24.46 24.59 0.63
N CYS A 677 -24.85 24.91 1.86
CA CYS A 677 -24.00 25.70 2.75
C CYS A 677 -22.87 24.84 3.35
N VAL A 678 -21.61 25.33 3.25
CA VAL A 678 -20.42 24.60 3.68
C VAL A 678 -19.89 24.99 5.07
N LYS A 679 -20.58 25.86 5.78
CA LYS A 679 -20.14 26.29 7.11
C LYS A 679 -20.39 25.22 8.17
N MET A 680 -19.38 25.05 9.04
CA MET A 680 -19.41 24.17 10.20
C MET A 680 -19.08 24.98 11.45
N PHE A 681 -19.71 24.64 12.57
CA PHE A 681 -19.62 25.36 13.83
C PHE A 681 -19.25 24.43 14.97
N SER A 682 -18.47 24.93 15.92
CA SER A 682 -18.04 24.18 17.11
C SER A 682 -19.10 24.11 18.20
N THR A 683 -20.10 24.98 18.15
CA THR A 683 -21.21 25.02 19.10
C THR A 683 -22.56 25.19 18.40
N PHE A 684 -23.62 24.67 18.99
CA PHE A 684 -24.99 24.82 18.47
C PHE A 684 -25.45 26.29 18.43
N ASP A 685 -25.03 27.08 19.38
CA ASP A 685 -25.40 28.52 19.45
C ASP A 685 -24.83 29.30 18.26
N ASN A 686 -23.60 28.98 17.85
CA ASN A 686 -22.98 29.58 16.65
C ASN A 686 -23.68 29.15 15.37
N LEU A 687 -24.14 27.90 15.30
CA LEU A 687 -24.96 27.42 14.19
C LEU A 687 -26.31 28.17 14.17
N GLN A 688 -26.98 28.34 15.34
CA GLN A 688 -28.24 29.03 15.42
C GLN A 688 -28.11 30.50 15.00
N GLN A 689 -27.07 31.21 15.45
CA GLN A 689 -26.79 32.61 15.02
C GLN A 689 -26.51 32.68 13.50
N HIS A 690 -25.87 31.68 12.91
CA HIS A 690 -25.65 31.64 11.47
C HIS A 690 -26.96 31.42 10.70
N LEU A 691 -27.86 30.58 11.19
CA LEU A 691 -29.18 30.35 10.59
C LEU A 691 -30.06 31.62 10.72
N ASP A 692 -30.08 32.26 11.89
CA ASP A 692 -30.85 33.47 12.14
C ASP A 692 -30.34 34.68 11.34
N ALA A 693 -29.04 34.70 11.04
CA ALA A 693 -28.43 35.76 10.23
C ALA A 693 -28.51 35.54 8.72
N GLU A 694 -29.01 34.38 8.24
CA GLU A 694 -29.12 33.98 6.83
C GLU A 694 -27.82 34.17 6.01
N ARG A 695 -26.65 34.12 6.67
CA ARG A 695 -25.34 34.33 6.03
C ARG A 695 -24.74 33.02 5.53
N HIS A 696 -25.47 32.37 4.65
CA HIS A 696 -25.02 31.10 4.05
C HIS A 696 -23.84 31.32 3.09
N VAL A 697 -22.87 30.41 3.12
CA VAL A 697 -21.73 30.39 2.19
C VAL A 697 -21.87 29.15 1.35
N PHE A 698 -22.34 29.35 0.12
CA PHE A 698 -22.45 28.32 -0.88
C PHE A 698 -21.11 28.18 -1.60
N MET A 699 -20.61 26.95 -1.71
CA MET A 699 -19.46 26.66 -2.56
C MET A 699 -19.99 26.42 -3.97
N GLU A 700 -19.56 27.25 -4.94
CA GLU A 700 -19.68 26.85 -6.32
C GLU A 700 -18.88 25.56 -6.53
N GLU A 701 -19.52 24.52 -7.06
CA GLU A 701 -18.88 23.27 -7.42
C GLU A 701 -17.86 23.50 -8.54
N GLN A 702 -16.69 23.99 -8.19
CA GLN A 702 -15.54 24.00 -9.09
C GLN A 702 -14.60 22.88 -8.68
N ASP A 703 -14.54 21.85 -9.53
CA ASP A 703 -13.50 20.84 -9.44
C ASP A 703 -12.12 21.50 -9.34
N THR A 704 -11.32 21.09 -8.40
CA THR A 704 -9.91 21.52 -8.37
C THR A 704 -9.20 20.96 -9.60
N ALA A 705 -8.11 21.62 -10.04
CA ALA A 705 -7.32 21.11 -11.16
C ALA A 705 -6.85 19.64 -10.95
N TYR A 706 -6.64 19.25 -9.71
CA TYR A 706 -6.28 17.87 -9.37
C TYR A 706 -7.48 16.93 -9.33
N ASP A 707 -8.69 17.39 -9.01
CA ASP A 707 -9.89 16.58 -9.14
C ASP A 707 -10.21 16.30 -10.61
N VAL A 708 -10.02 17.26 -11.49
CA VAL A 708 -10.10 17.04 -12.94
C VAL A 708 -9.10 15.96 -13.40
N ILE A 709 -7.87 16.00 -12.90
CA ILE A 709 -6.87 14.96 -13.19
C ILE A 709 -7.32 13.61 -12.63
N LYS A 710 -7.81 13.55 -11.39
CA LYS A 710 -8.30 12.32 -10.77
C LYS A 710 -9.49 11.73 -11.53
N LYS A 711 -10.43 12.59 -11.99
CA LYS A 711 -11.57 12.18 -12.83
C LYS A 711 -11.10 11.69 -14.19
N LYS A 712 -10.18 12.40 -14.86
CA LYS A 712 -9.57 11.92 -16.11
C LYS A 712 -8.80 10.61 -15.93
N TRP A 713 -8.04 10.47 -14.86
CA TRP A 713 -7.35 9.24 -14.54
C TRP A 713 -8.31 8.08 -14.27
N ALA A 714 -9.36 8.31 -13.50
CA ALA A 714 -10.44 7.34 -13.30
C ALA A 714 -11.11 6.98 -14.63
N SER A 715 -11.40 7.96 -15.47
CA SER A 715 -11.93 7.75 -16.82
C SER A 715 -10.96 6.94 -17.70
N ILE A 716 -9.65 7.17 -17.65
CA ILE A 716 -8.65 6.39 -18.37
C ILE A 716 -8.57 4.96 -17.82
N LEU A 717 -8.68 4.77 -16.50
CA LEU A 717 -8.74 3.44 -15.89
C LEU A 717 -10.10 2.75 -16.13
N SER A 718 -11.18 3.52 -16.24
CA SER A 718 -12.55 3.04 -16.38
C SER A 718 -13.12 3.23 -17.81
N SER A 719 -12.49 4.02 -18.67
CA SER A 719 -13.10 4.41 -19.94
C SER A 719 -12.58 3.66 -21.13
N VAL A 720 -13.42 2.75 -21.53
CA VAL A 720 -13.65 2.51 -22.95
C VAL A 720 -15.15 2.58 -23.28
N SER A 721 -16.00 3.02 -22.40
CA SER A 721 -17.44 2.95 -22.62
C SER A 721 -18.15 4.22 -23.10
N LEU A 722 -17.48 5.32 -23.37
CA LEU A 722 -18.15 6.52 -23.89
C LEU A 722 -17.31 7.29 -24.92
N GLN A 723 -17.12 6.72 -26.12
CA GLN A 723 -16.96 7.58 -27.28
C GLN A 723 -18.33 8.03 -27.80
N LYS A 724 -18.85 9.13 -27.28
CA LYS A 724 -19.76 9.98 -28.02
C LYS A 724 -18.98 10.66 -29.14
N GLN A 725 -19.47 10.51 -30.35
CA GLN A 725 -19.01 11.12 -31.58
C GLN A 725 -18.64 12.61 -31.41
N GLY A 726 -17.39 12.93 -31.67
CA GLY A 726 -16.91 14.29 -31.86
C GLY A 726 -15.62 14.22 -32.65
N SER A 727 -15.69 14.63 -33.90
CA SER A 727 -14.61 14.66 -34.87
C SER A 727 -13.41 15.49 -34.40
N VAL A 728 -12.24 14.86 -34.34
CA VAL A 728 -10.94 15.55 -34.22
C VAL A 728 -10.19 15.36 -35.54
N PRO A 729 -9.64 16.43 -36.17
CA PRO A 729 -8.94 16.33 -37.43
C PRO A 729 -7.60 15.57 -37.30
N PRO A 730 -7.12 14.93 -38.38
CA PRO A 730 -5.99 14.04 -38.32
C PRO A 730 -4.67 14.80 -38.24
N VAL A 731 -3.87 14.47 -37.21
CA VAL A 731 -2.45 14.85 -37.13
C VAL A 731 -1.64 13.91 -38.01
N LYS A 732 -0.97 14.45 -39.01
CA LYS A 732 -0.07 13.73 -39.92
C LYS A 732 1.08 13.12 -39.12
N LYS A 733 1.16 11.78 -39.12
CA LYS A 733 2.30 11.03 -38.56
C LYS A 733 3.33 10.77 -39.65
N THR A 734 4.52 11.32 -39.50
CA THR A 734 5.73 10.87 -40.19
C THR A 734 6.43 9.89 -39.27
N LEU A 735 6.31 8.61 -39.58
CA LEU A 735 7.03 7.53 -38.87
C LEU A 735 8.43 7.38 -39.47
N ARG A 736 9.47 7.78 -38.74
CA ARG A 736 10.83 7.28 -38.95
C ARG A 736 11.09 6.10 -38.01
N ARG A 737 11.45 4.95 -38.63
CA ARG A 737 11.90 3.73 -37.93
C ARG A 737 13.22 4.01 -37.22
N TYR A 738 13.27 3.72 -35.92
CA TYR A 738 14.54 3.49 -35.23
C TYR A 738 14.57 2.06 -34.70
N ARG A 739 15.63 1.33 -35.12
CA ARG A 739 16.00 0.03 -34.56
C ARG A 739 16.44 0.24 -33.11
N CYS A 740 15.87 -0.53 -32.20
CA CYS A 740 16.43 -0.71 -30.87
C CYS A 740 17.68 -1.57 -30.96
N ILE A 741 18.77 -1.06 -30.42
CA ILE A 741 19.95 -1.83 -29.99
C ILE A 741 19.92 -1.75 -28.47
N TRP A 742 19.89 -2.95 -27.84
CA TRP A 742 20.02 -3.30 -26.40
C TRP A 742 18.83 -3.05 -25.50
#